data_a511ea360ae5f11e835d3316370cc726
#
_entry.id   a511ea360ae5f11e835d3316370cc726
#
_cell.length_a   1.000
_cell.length_b   1.000
_cell.length_c   1.000
_cell.angle_alpha   90.00
_cell.angle_beta   90.00
_cell.angle_gamma   90.00
#
_symmetry.space_group_name_H-M   'P 1'
#
loop_
_entity.id
_entity.type
_entity.pdbx_description
1 polymer ?
#
loop_
_entity_poly.entity_id
_entity_poly.type
_entity_poly.pdbx_seq_one_letter_code
_entity_poly.pdbx_strand_id
1 'polypeptide(L)'
;MKVYTNTNSAFPSQVVPDSVKASEEYGLQVSRAIEQEWFDQGRTTQNRYSSNWNNFHQLRLYARGEQSVQKYKDELSINGDLSYLNIDWKPVPVVSKFVDIVVNGLSQKTYDIKAYAQDPESLKARTSYAQSILRDMYSQDLVNKAKELTGKDFNASPLPQDQLPETKEELDLHMQLSYKQSIEIAEEEAINNVLAANKWDLTRRRLNYDLTVLGIACVKTNFNTSEGIQTEYVDPAYLVYSYTEDPNFEDIYYVGEVKAVTIPELKKQFPYLSEEELYKIQQMPGNRQYITGWGNYDENTVQVLYFEYKTYMNQVFKIKQGENGLEKAIEKTDDFNPPPNDNFERVSRTIEVLYTGAKILGTDMMIEWKLSENMTRPYADTTKVEMNYVICAPRMYKGRIDSLVNRITGFADMIQLTHLKLQQVMSRIIPDGVFLDVDGLAEVDLGNGTNYNPAEALNMYFQTGSIVGRSMSQDGGLNQGKVPIQELSSSSGQAKIAALIQTYQYYLQMIRDVTGLNEARDGSAPERDALVGIQKMAANASNTATKHIQQASLFLTLRTCENISLRVADCLDFPLTAKVLEQSITTYNATTLKEIKSLNLHDFGIYLELEPDEEEKAMLEQNIQVALQSGTIDLDDAIDIRQIKNLKLANQLLKLRKTKKQKMVQEQQMANIQAQAQANQQTAQQTALFEVQKQQALTQETINIERAKANFAIEKIQTEMQLKQQLAEQEFQYNMQLAQLDSQTKTQGLQLAEDRKDARTKIQATQQSELINQRNTNSLPTNFESSGFNGLEDFAMQ
;
A
#
# COMPACT_ATOMS: atom_id res chain seq x y z
N MET A 1 32.93 -6.45 36.65
CA MET A 1 33.14 -7.57 35.71
C MET A 1 33.70 -6.99 34.42
N LYS A 2 34.87 -7.39 33.91
CA LYS A 2 35.39 -6.82 32.67
C LYS A 2 34.53 -7.30 31.50
N VAL A 3 33.89 -6.40 30.81
CA VAL A 3 33.22 -6.69 29.53
C VAL A 3 34.34 -7.15 28.57
N TYR A 4 34.27 -8.40 28.11
CA TYR A 4 35.21 -8.91 27.11
C TYR A 4 34.91 -8.24 25.77
N THR A 5 35.59 -7.14 25.51
CA THR A 5 35.59 -6.55 24.19
C THR A 5 36.48 -7.43 23.30
N ASN A 6 35.88 -8.15 22.39
CA ASN A 6 36.64 -8.64 21.25
C ASN A 6 37.16 -7.41 20.49
N THR A 7 38.44 -7.27 20.29
CA THR A 7 39.06 -6.15 19.59
C THR A 7 38.74 -6.09 18.10
N ASN A 8 37.97 -7.04 17.60
CA ASN A 8 37.44 -7.08 16.25
C ASN A 8 35.96 -6.67 16.33
N SER A 9 35.66 -5.39 16.21
CA SER A 9 34.43 -4.78 15.67
C SER A 9 33.10 -5.58 15.68
N ALA A 10 33.00 -6.63 16.46
CA ALA A 10 31.80 -7.45 16.59
C ALA A 10 30.84 -6.82 17.62
N PHE A 11 29.55 -7.00 17.39
CA PHE A 11 28.55 -6.65 18.39
C PHE A 11 28.87 -7.31 19.75
N PRO A 12 28.64 -6.62 20.88
CA PRO A 12 28.92 -7.19 22.20
C PRO A 12 28.04 -8.40 22.45
N SER A 13 28.51 -9.31 23.32
CA SER A 13 27.77 -10.52 23.67
C SER A 13 26.41 -10.17 24.29
N GLN A 14 25.36 -10.83 23.81
CA GLN A 14 24.00 -10.68 24.33
C GLN A 14 23.72 -11.52 25.59
N VAL A 15 24.63 -12.42 25.94
CA VAL A 15 24.51 -13.36 27.09
C VAL A 15 25.00 -12.71 28.42
N VAL A 16 25.28 -11.41 28.44
CA VAL A 16 25.69 -10.67 29.63
C VAL A 16 24.47 -10.33 30.49
N PRO A 17 24.68 -10.13 31.84
CA PRO A 17 23.60 -9.69 32.72
C PRO A 17 22.92 -8.40 32.25
N ASP A 18 21.64 -8.25 32.58
CA ASP A 18 20.84 -7.09 32.17
C ASP A 18 21.40 -5.76 32.68
N SER A 19 22.01 -5.77 33.89
CA SER A 19 22.72 -4.61 34.46
C SER A 19 23.90 -4.15 33.61
N VAL A 20 24.59 -5.07 32.92
CA VAL A 20 25.69 -4.75 32.01
C VAL A 20 25.18 -4.20 30.72
N LYS A 21 24.06 -4.76 30.17
CA LYS A 21 23.41 -4.26 28.96
C LYS A 21 22.90 -2.83 29.13
N ALA A 22 22.47 -2.46 30.34
CA ALA A 22 22.03 -1.12 30.66
C ALA A 22 23.18 -0.09 30.80
N SER A 23 24.45 -0.54 30.82
CA SER A 23 25.58 0.37 30.94
C SER A 23 25.85 1.15 29.64
N GLU A 24 26.28 2.40 29.78
CA GLU A 24 26.66 3.25 28.64
C GLU A 24 27.83 2.63 27.84
N GLU A 25 28.75 1.91 28.52
CA GLU A 25 29.86 1.21 27.87
C GLU A 25 29.36 0.14 26.87
N TYR A 26 28.31 -0.60 27.25
CA TYR A 26 27.69 -1.57 26.34
C TYR A 26 27.05 -0.86 25.12
N GLY A 27 26.33 0.25 25.34
CA GLY A 27 25.76 1.07 24.28
C GLY A 27 26.83 1.63 23.34
N LEU A 28 27.96 2.08 23.91
CA LEU A 28 29.10 2.55 23.12
C LEU A 28 29.69 1.42 22.24
N GLN A 29 29.79 0.19 22.75
CA GLN A 29 30.24 -0.96 21.95
C GLN A 29 29.29 -1.30 20.82
N VAL A 30 27.96 -1.30 21.08
CA VAL A 30 26.93 -1.49 20.06
C VAL A 30 27.05 -0.42 18.96
N SER A 31 27.14 0.84 19.37
CA SER A 31 27.21 1.95 18.42
C SER A 31 28.49 1.95 17.58
N ARG A 32 29.63 1.56 18.18
CA ARG A 32 30.90 1.34 17.44
C ARG A 32 30.79 0.20 16.44
N ALA A 33 30.11 -0.89 16.79
CA ALA A 33 29.88 -2.01 15.87
C ALA A 33 29.03 -1.58 14.66
N ILE A 34 27.96 -0.81 14.90
CA ILE A 34 27.13 -0.22 13.83
C ILE A 34 27.96 0.73 12.96
N GLU A 35 28.73 1.61 13.60
CA GLU A 35 29.58 2.57 12.89
C GLU A 35 30.62 1.85 12.01
N GLN A 36 31.21 0.79 12.51
CA GLN A 36 32.18 -0.01 11.77
C GLN A 36 31.57 -0.78 10.62
N GLU A 37 30.39 -1.34 10.78
CA GLU A 37 29.67 -2.03 9.68
C GLU A 37 29.30 -1.06 8.54
N TRP A 38 28.91 0.17 8.85
CA TRP A 38 28.36 1.10 7.88
C TRP A 38 29.33 2.15 7.38
N PHE A 39 30.25 2.64 8.23
CA PHE A 39 31.09 3.79 7.95
C PHE A 39 32.57 3.47 7.78
N ASP A 40 33.00 2.25 8.17
CA ASP A 40 34.36 1.83 7.92
C ASP A 40 34.59 1.52 6.43
N GLN A 41 35.70 1.97 5.89
CA GLN A 41 36.02 1.79 4.47
C GLN A 41 36.45 0.35 4.12
N GLY A 42 36.83 -0.46 5.11
CA GLY A 42 37.27 -1.84 4.88
C GLY A 42 38.38 -1.93 3.80
N ARG A 43 38.18 -2.86 2.83
CA ARG A 43 39.08 -3.07 1.69
C ARG A 43 38.70 -2.27 0.45
N THR A 44 37.57 -1.56 0.48
CA THR A 44 37.03 -0.79 -0.64
C THR A 44 37.19 0.71 -0.38
N THR A 45 37.28 1.48 -1.43
CA THR A 45 37.42 2.96 -1.38
C THR A 45 36.17 3.67 -0.85
N GLN A 46 35.05 2.97 -0.77
CA GLN A 46 33.77 3.51 -0.30
C GLN A 46 33.20 2.60 0.80
N ASN A 47 32.68 3.23 1.86
CA ASN A 47 31.95 2.52 2.90
C ASN A 47 30.50 2.22 2.46
N ARG A 48 29.80 1.32 3.17
CA ARG A 48 28.43 0.91 2.85
C ARG A 48 27.45 2.08 2.85
N TYR A 49 27.61 2.99 3.82
CA TYR A 49 26.76 4.18 3.95
C TYR A 49 26.87 5.11 2.75
N SER A 50 28.11 5.54 2.39
CA SER A 50 28.31 6.41 1.24
C SER A 50 27.90 5.75 -0.06
N SER A 51 28.10 4.44 -0.21
CA SER A 51 27.68 3.70 -1.39
C SER A 51 26.14 3.71 -1.54
N ASN A 52 25.40 3.44 -0.45
CA ASN A 52 23.95 3.50 -0.47
C ASN A 52 23.44 4.93 -0.71
N TRP A 53 24.04 5.90 -0.02
CA TRP A 53 23.68 7.30 -0.19
C TRP A 53 23.88 7.78 -1.63
N ASN A 54 25.03 7.47 -2.22
CA ASN A 54 25.33 7.83 -3.61
C ASN A 54 24.36 7.16 -4.59
N ASN A 55 24.06 5.88 -4.39
CA ASN A 55 23.12 5.17 -5.22
C ASN A 55 21.71 5.79 -5.14
N PHE A 56 21.20 6.03 -3.95
CA PHE A 56 19.90 6.65 -3.75
C PHE A 56 19.87 8.09 -4.28
N HIS A 57 20.92 8.85 -4.07
CA HIS A 57 21.05 10.21 -4.62
C HIS A 57 21.01 10.19 -6.17
N GLN A 58 21.73 9.27 -6.80
CA GLN A 58 21.69 9.11 -8.26
C GLN A 58 20.30 8.73 -8.76
N LEU A 59 19.60 7.78 -8.11
CA LEU A 59 18.24 7.41 -8.49
C LEU A 59 17.28 8.61 -8.41
N ARG A 60 17.41 9.45 -7.38
CA ARG A 60 16.63 10.69 -7.24
C ARG A 60 16.94 11.70 -8.34
N LEU A 61 18.22 11.85 -8.74
CA LEU A 61 18.61 12.69 -9.86
C LEU A 61 17.98 12.19 -11.18
N TYR A 62 17.98 10.87 -11.41
CA TYR A 62 17.29 10.30 -12.56
C TYR A 62 15.79 10.55 -12.56
N ALA A 63 15.15 10.38 -11.40
CA ALA A 63 13.73 10.64 -11.23
C ALA A 63 13.35 12.10 -11.51
N ARG A 64 14.28 13.05 -11.24
CA ARG A 64 14.10 14.49 -11.49
C ARG A 64 14.55 14.92 -12.89
N GLY A 65 15.27 14.06 -13.61
CA GLY A 65 15.89 14.44 -14.88
C GLY A 65 17.10 15.37 -14.71
N GLU A 66 17.81 15.26 -13.58
CA GLU A 66 18.99 16.05 -13.21
C GLU A 66 20.25 15.17 -13.11
N GLN A 67 20.25 14.00 -13.73
CA GLN A 67 21.38 13.08 -13.70
C GLN A 67 22.64 13.69 -14.28
N SER A 68 23.81 13.24 -13.80
CA SER A 68 25.11 13.73 -14.25
C SER A 68 25.28 13.53 -15.77
N VAL A 69 25.66 14.58 -16.44
CA VAL A 69 25.92 14.57 -17.89
C VAL A 69 27.36 14.15 -18.23
N GLN A 70 28.23 13.97 -17.23
CA GLN A 70 29.65 13.69 -17.44
C GLN A 70 29.85 12.41 -18.26
N LYS A 71 29.10 11.34 -17.95
CA LYS A 71 29.19 10.09 -18.69
C LYS A 71 28.82 10.22 -20.19
N TYR A 72 27.89 11.10 -20.53
CA TYR A 72 27.54 11.36 -21.94
C TYR A 72 28.60 12.18 -22.62
N LYS A 73 29.25 13.12 -21.89
CA LYS A 73 30.40 13.87 -22.38
C LYS A 73 31.58 12.97 -22.66
N ASP A 74 31.86 12.02 -21.75
CA ASP A 74 32.93 11.04 -21.91
C ASP A 74 32.68 10.11 -23.11
N GLU A 75 31.43 9.66 -23.32
CA GLU A 75 31.02 8.81 -24.44
C GLU A 75 31.11 9.53 -25.81
N LEU A 76 30.78 10.83 -25.85
CA LEU A 76 30.75 11.62 -27.07
C LEU A 76 32.08 12.34 -27.34
N SER A 77 33.00 12.39 -26.40
CA SER A 77 34.31 13.04 -26.56
C SER A 77 35.21 12.27 -27.50
N ILE A 78 36.00 12.98 -28.29
CA ILE A 78 37.09 12.37 -29.07
C ILE A 78 38.40 12.80 -28.39
N ASN A 79 39.08 11.83 -27.77
CA ASN A 79 40.32 12.10 -26.99
C ASN A 79 40.13 13.16 -25.89
N GLY A 80 38.94 13.25 -25.28
CA GLY A 80 38.63 14.26 -24.27
C GLY A 80 38.25 15.65 -24.80
N ASP A 81 38.26 15.85 -26.12
CA ASP A 81 37.84 17.11 -26.74
C ASP A 81 36.37 17.11 -27.07
N LEU A 82 35.66 18.16 -26.64
CA LEU A 82 34.24 18.42 -26.87
C LEU A 82 33.99 19.73 -27.66
N SER A 83 35.06 20.43 -28.03
CA SER A 83 34.98 21.77 -28.65
C SER A 83 34.20 21.77 -29.98
N TYR A 84 34.18 20.64 -30.67
CA TYR A 84 33.47 20.43 -31.94
C TYR A 84 31.97 20.19 -31.78
N LEU A 85 31.45 20.05 -30.53
CA LEU A 85 30.05 19.79 -30.24
C LEU A 85 29.38 21.07 -29.72
N ASN A 86 28.44 21.60 -30.50
CA ASN A 86 27.54 22.67 -30.05
C ASN A 86 26.15 22.07 -29.81
N ILE A 87 25.98 21.43 -28.66
CA ILE A 87 24.73 20.73 -28.26
C ILE A 87 24.33 21.14 -26.85
N ASP A 88 23.02 21.05 -26.57
CA ASP A 88 22.50 21.24 -25.23
C ASP A 88 22.67 19.97 -24.43
N TRP A 89 23.47 20.03 -23.38
CA TRP A 89 23.75 18.90 -22.49
C TRP A 89 22.66 18.63 -21.47
N LYS A 90 21.61 19.45 -21.41
CA LYS A 90 20.54 19.28 -20.42
C LYS A 90 19.86 17.91 -20.57
N PRO A 91 19.72 17.13 -19.47
CA PRO A 91 19.07 15.85 -19.51
C PRO A 91 17.59 15.95 -19.87
N VAL A 92 17.09 14.97 -20.61
CA VAL A 92 15.66 14.85 -20.95
C VAL A 92 14.96 14.14 -19.79
N PRO A 93 13.95 14.76 -19.12
CA PRO A 93 13.33 14.24 -17.91
C PRO A 93 12.28 13.15 -18.25
N VAL A 94 12.69 12.09 -18.96
CA VAL A 94 11.76 11.00 -19.36
C VAL A 94 11.29 10.21 -18.15
N VAL A 95 12.17 9.93 -17.20
CA VAL A 95 11.90 9.10 -16.03
C VAL A 95 10.87 9.76 -15.10
N SER A 96 10.91 11.10 -14.97
CA SER A 96 10.00 11.84 -14.09
C SER A 96 8.52 11.60 -14.42
N LYS A 97 8.19 11.54 -15.73
CA LYS A 97 6.83 11.23 -16.18
C LYS A 97 6.32 9.90 -15.62
N PHE A 98 7.12 8.83 -15.71
CA PHE A 98 6.73 7.50 -15.22
C PHE A 98 6.65 7.44 -13.70
N VAL A 99 7.55 8.13 -12.99
CA VAL A 99 7.50 8.26 -11.53
C VAL A 99 6.23 8.97 -11.07
N ASP A 100 5.91 10.12 -11.68
CA ASP A 100 4.73 10.91 -11.34
C ASP A 100 3.42 10.14 -11.57
N ILE A 101 3.32 9.37 -12.67
CA ILE A 101 2.16 8.52 -12.94
C ILE A 101 1.94 7.49 -11.82
N VAL A 102 3.01 6.84 -11.37
CA VAL A 102 2.91 5.82 -10.31
C VAL A 102 2.57 6.47 -8.98
N VAL A 103 3.29 7.52 -8.59
CA VAL A 103 3.11 8.21 -7.30
C VAL A 103 1.72 8.83 -7.19
N ASN A 104 1.27 9.54 -8.24
CA ASN A 104 -0.05 10.16 -8.24
C ASN A 104 -1.17 9.12 -8.30
N GLY A 105 -0.97 8.03 -9.06
CA GLY A 105 -1.92 6.91 -9.10
C GLY A 105 -2.10 6.21 -7.74
N LEU A 106 -1.03 6.10 -6.96
CA LEU A 106 -1.09 5.59 -5.59
C LEU A 106 -1.80 6.55 -4.63
N SER A 107 -1.64 7.87 -4.86
CA SER A 107 -2.25 8.89 -4.01
C SER A 107 -3.77 9.01 -4.20
N GLN A 108 -4.29 8.58 -5.34
CA GLN A 108 -5.73 8.61 -5.64
C GLN A 108 -6.54 7.53 -4.90
N LYS A 109 -5.90 6.44 -4.48
CA LYS A 109 -6.61 5.36 -3.75
C LYS A 109 -6.86 5.78 -2.32
N THR A 110 -8.11 6.00 -2.00
CA THR A 110 -8.59 6.28 -0.67
C THR A 110 -8.78 4.98 0.11
N TYR A 111 -8.56 5.05 1.40
CA TYR A 111 -8.82 3.96 2.33
C TYR A 111 -9.42 4.54 3.62
N ASP A 112 -10.24 3.76 4.28
CA ASP A 112 -10.73 4.08 5.61
C ASP A 112 -10.03 3.19 6.63
N ILE A 113 -9.67 3.77 7.76
CA ILE A 113 -9.12 3.05 8.89
C ILE A 113 -10.28 2.54 9.73
N LYS A 114 -10.30 1.25 9.98
CA LYS A 114 -11.30 0.58 10.80
C LYS A 114 -10.64 -0.09 11.97
N ALA A 115 -11.21 0.10 13.16
CA ALA A 115 -10.81 -0.57 14.37
C ALA A 115 -11.88 -1.57 14.80
N TYR A 116 -11.45 -2.70 15.31
CA TYR A 116 -12.29 -3.77 15.81
C TYR A 116 -11.82 -4.16 17.22
N ALA A 117 -12.71 -4.02 18.20
CA ALA A 117 -12.41 -4.38 19.57
C ALA A 117 -12.36 -5.89 19.74
N GLN A 118 -11.28 -6.39 20.32
CA GLN A 118 -11.00 -7.83 20.56
C GLN A 118 -11.07 -8.20 22.03
N ASP A 119 -11.27 -7.24 22.92
CA ASP A 119 -11.38 -7.46 24.34
C ASP A 119 -12.58 -8.34 24.71
N PRO A 120 -12.49 -9.15 25.80
CA PRO A 120 -13.56 -10.07 26.18
C PRO A 120 -14.90 -9.40 26.52
N GLU A 121 -14.87 -8.17 27.05
CA GLU A 121 -16.07 -7.41 27.37
C GLU A 121 -16.79 -6.93 26.11
N SER A 122 -16.05 -6.42 25.13
CA SER A 122 -16.60 -6.01 23.85
C SER A 122 -17.16 -7.19 23.05
N LEU A 123 -16.47 -8.32 23.05
CA LEU A 123 -16.97 -9.54 22.43
C LEU A 123 -18.25 -10.03 23.10
N LYS A 124 -18.32 -9.99 24.44
CA LYS A 124 -19.53 -10.31 25.19
C LYS A 124 -20.68 -9.34 24.89
N ALA A 125 -20.39 -8.04 24.86
CA ALA A 125 -21.38 -7.01 24.51
C ALA A 125 -21.93 -7.21 23.10
N ARG A 126 -21.06 -7.48 22.12
CA ARG A 126 -21.45 -7.79 20.73
C ARG A 126 -22.32 -9.03 20.67
N THR A 127 -21.93 -10.09 21.38
CA THR A 127 -22.68 -11.34 21.44
C THR A 127 -24.04 -11.14 22.12
N SER A 128 -24.09 -10.41 23.23
CA SER A 128 -25.33 -10.11 23.94
C SER A 128 -26.28 -9.24 23.11
N TYR A 129 -25.75 -8.28 22.35
CA TYR A 129 -26.52 -7.47 21.43
C TYR A 129 -27.13 -8.31 20.30
N ALA A 130 -26.33 -9.15 19.64
CA ALA A 130 -26.83 -10.09 18.63
C ALA A 130 -27.89 -11.04 19.18
N GLN A 131 -27.69 -11.54 20.41
CA GLN A 131 -28.66 -12.38 21.09
C GLN A 131 -29.96 -11.65 21.43
N SER A 132 -29.88 -10.37 21.84
CA SER A 132 -31.09 -9.58 22.13
C SER A 132 -31.94 -9.37 20.88
N ILE A 133 -31.29 -9.09 19.73
CA ILE A 133 -32.01 -8.96 18.44
C ILE A 133 -32.60 -10.31 18.00
N LEU A 134 -31.83 -11.41 18.14
CA LEU A 134 -32.34 -12.75 17.84
C LEU A 134 -33.56 -13.09 18.67
N ARG A 135 -33.53 -12.73 19.96
CA ARG A 135 -34.66 -12.92 20.86
C ARG A 135 -35.89 -12.14 20.39
N ASP A 136 -35.70 -10.87 20.01
CA ASP A 136 -36.78 -10.02 19.51
C ASP A 136 -37.33 -10.54 18.16
N MET A 137 -36.45 -11.01 17.25
CA MET A 137 -36.87 -11.65 15.99
C MET A 137 -37.77 -12.85 16.19
N TYR A 138 -37.43 -13.75 17.15
CA TYR A 138 -38.23 -14.94 17.40
C TYR A 138 -39.47 -14.67 18.27
N SER A 139 -39.50 -13.60 19.04
CA SER A 139 -40.62 -13.23 19.91
C SER A 139 -41.50 -12.12 19.32
N GLN A 140 -41.29 -11.71 18.09
CA GLN A 140 -41.97 -10.58 17.44
C GLN A 140 -43.50 -10.68 17.49
N ASP A 141 -44.09 -11.86 17.23
CA ASP A 141 -45.52 -12.08 17.32
C ASP A 141 -46.09 -11.95 18.75
N LEU A 142 -45.31 -12.31 19.76
CA LEU A 142 -45.69 -12.17 21.18
C LEU A 142 -45.54 -10.72 21.65
N VAL A 143 -44.51 -10.05 21.22
CA VAL A 143 -44.25 -8.62 21.54
C VAL A 143 -45.31 -7.72 20.90
N ASN A 144 -45.72 -8.01 19.66
CA ASN A 144 -46.82 -7.29 18.99
C ASN A 144 -48.15 -7.47 19.72
N LYS A 145 -48.50 -8.70 20.13
CA LYS A 145 -49.72 -8.94 20.94
C LYS A 145 -49.64 -8.27 22.31
N ALA A 146 -48.47 -8.24 22.94
CA ALA A 146 -48.28 -7.57 24.22
C ALA A 146 -48.37 -6.05 24.08
N LYS A 147 -47.89 -5.48 22.99
CA LYS A 147 -48.00 -4.05 22.66
C LYS A 147 -49.45 -3.61 22.42
N GLU A 148 -50.24 -4.45 21.71
CA GLU A 148 -51.67 -4.23 21.49
C GLU A 148 -52.46 -4.25 22.81
N LEU A 149 -52.05 -5.07 23.78
CA LEU A 149 -52.75 -5.20 25.08
C LEU A 149 -52.32 -4.15 26.10
N THR A 150 -51.07 -3.74 26.09
CA THR A 150 -50.47 -2.90 27.15
C THR A 150 -50.08 -1.47 26.70
N GLY A 151 -49.95 -1.23 25.40
CA GLY A 151 -49.53 0.04 24.82
C GLY A 151 -48.04 0.38 25.06
N LYS A 152 -47.24 -0.62 25.54
CA LYS A 152 -45.79 -0.42 25.79
C LYS A 152 -44.96 -1.35 24.93
N ASP A 153 -43.82 -0.86 24.50
CA ASP A 153 -42.83 -1.68 23.78
C ASP A 153 -42.03 -2.52 24.77
N PHE A 154 -41.97 -3.83 24.51
CA PHE A 154 -41.27 -4.84 25.31
C PHE A 154 -40.07 -5.45 24.56
N ASN A 155 -39.41 -4.65 23.71
CA ASN A 155 -38.23 -5.10 23.00
C ASN A 155 -37.06 -5.32 23.95
N ALA A 156 -36.32 -6.40 23.77
CA ALA A 156 -35.08 -6.67 24.50
C ALA A 156 -33.90 -5.93 23.91
N SER A 157 -33.95 -5.61 22.60
CA SER A 157 -32.94 -4.86 21.88
C SER A 157 -33.25 -3.36 21.84
N PRO A 158 -32.26 -2.49 21.66
CA PRO A 158 -32.46 -1.07 21.50
C PRO A 158 -33.05 -0.65 20.15
N LEU A 159 -33.25 -1.60 19.22
CA LEU A 159 -33.77 -1.31 17.89
C LEU A 159 -35.29 -1.13 17.92
N PRO A 160 -35.81 -0.12 17.17
CA PRO A 160 -37.23 0.01 16.96
C PRO A 160 -37.78 -1.17 16.13
N GLN A 161 -39.04 -1.52 16.34
CA GLN A 161 -39.68 -2.65 15.70
C GLN A 161 -39.58 -2.64 14.17
N ASP A 162 -39.65 -1.45 13.57
CA ASP A 162 -39.59 -1.25 12.11
C ASP A 162 -38.20 -1.57 11.49
N GLN A 163 -37.16 -1.59 12.33
CA GLN A 163 -35.77 -1.85 11.92
C GLN A 163 -35.26 -3.24 12.33
N LEU A 164 -36.12 -4.07 12.95
CA LEU A 164 -35.72 -5.40 13.36
C LEU A 164 -35.48 -6.29 12.12
N PRO A 165 -34.35 -7.02 12.06
CA PRO A 165 -34.09 -7.99 10.99
C PRO A 165 -35.12 -9.12 11.01
N GLU A 166 -35.62 -9.54 9.86
CA GLU A 166 -36.56 -10.66 9.73
C GLU A 166 -35.83 -11.99 9.57
N THR A 167 -34.61 -11.96 9.01
CA THR A 167 -33.83 -13.16 8.72
C THR A 167 -32.46 -13.12 9.39
N LYS A 168 -31.83 -14.29 9.57
CA LYS A 168 -30.45 -14.37 10.07
C LYS A 168 -29.46 -13.64 9.16
N GLU A 169 -29.69 -13.69 7.86
CA GLU A 169 -28.85 -12.99 6.86
C GLU A 169 -28.95 -11.47 7.04
N GLU A 170 -30.13 -10.93 7.38
CA GLU A 170 -30.30 -9.53 7.71
C GLU A 170 -29.62 -9.16 9.01
N LEU A 171 -29.67 -10.03 10.01
CA LEU A 171 -28.96 -9.82 11.27
C LEU A 171 -27.45 -9.79 11.06
N ASP A 172 -26.92 -10.75 10.30
CA ASP A 172 -25.48 -10.79 10.01
C ASP A 172 -25.04 -9.52 9.26
N LEU A 173 -25.87 -9.03 8.35
CA LEU A 173 -25.65 -7.80 7.62
C LEU A 173 -25.74 -6.54 8.52
N HIS A 174 -26.73 -6.51 9.41
CA HIS A 174 -26.88 -5.45 10.41
C HIS A 174 -25.64 -5.40 11.35
N MET A 175 -25.16 -6.58 11.80
CA MET A 175 -23.96 -6.67 12.64
C MET A 175 -22.67 -6.22 11.93
N GLN A 176 -22.61 -6.39 10.60
CA GLN A 176 -21.44 -5.97 9.82
C GLN A 176 -21.49 -4.51 9.39
N LEU A 177 -22.66 -3.95 9.13
CA LEU A 177 -22.82 -2.61 8.59
C LEU A 177 -23.18 -1.55 9.64
N SER A 178 -24.10 -1.89 10.55
CA SER A 178 -24.72 -0.91 11.45
C SER A 178 -24.23 -1.02 12.88
N TYR A 179 -23.83 -2.22 13.31
CA TYR A 179 -23.36 -2.41 14.68
C TYR A 179 -21.89 -2.00 14.80
N LYS A 180 -21.64 -1.02 15.62
CA LYS A 180 -20.30 -0.57 15.97
C LYS A 180 -20.30 -0.13 17.42
N GLN A 181 -19.25 -0.53 18.14
CA GLN A 181 -19.11 -0.12 19.53
C GLN A 181 -18.56 1.31 19.62
N SER A 182 -18.95 2.04 20.64
CA SER A 182 -18.46 3.40 20.89
C SER A 182 -16.94 3.46 21.04
N ILE A 183 -16.36 2.41 21.62
CA ILE A 183 -14.92 2.28 21.81
C ILE A 183 -14.17 2.12 20.48
N GLU A 184 -14.74 1.37 19.53
CA GLU A 184 -14.18 1.22 18.17
C GLU A 184 -14.21 2.54 17.40
N ILE A 185 -15.32 3.29 17.54
CA ILE A 185 -15.47 4.60 16.88
C ILE A 185 -14.46 5.59 17.48
N ALA A 186 -14.31 5.59 18.81
CA ALA A 186 -13.36 6.46 19.50
C ALA A 186 -11.92 6.18 19.10
N GLU A 187 -11.55 4.91 18.96
CA GLU A 187 -10.21 4.51 18.53
C GLU A 187 -9.94 4.91 17.07
N GLU A 188 -10.89 4.69 16.15
CA GLU A 188 -10.77 5.14 14.76
C GLU A 188 -10.60 6.66 14.66
N GLU A 189 -11.40 7.41 15.43
CA GLU A 189 -11.32 8.84 15.46
C GLU A 189 -9.99 9.32 16.04
N ALA A 190 -9.50 8.67 17.10
CA ALA A 190 -8.19 8.95 17.70
C ALA A 190 -7.05 8.73 16.70
N ILE A 191 -7.03 7.58 16.00
CA ILE A 191 -6.02 7.28 14.98
C ILE A 191 -6.07 8.32 13.85
N ASN A 192 -7.26 8.63 13.33
CA ASN A 192 -7.42 9.61 12.26
C ASN A 192 -6.95 11.01 12.69
N ASN A 193 -7.23 11.43 13.93
CA ASN A 193 -6.81 12.71 14.45
C ASN A 193 -5.28 12.79 14.64
N VAL A 194 -4.66 11.71 15.13
CA VAL A 194 -3.18 11.62 15.23
C VAL A 194 -2.55 11.70 13.84
N LEU A 195 -3.08 10.98 12.86
CA LEU A 195 -2.58 11.03 11.47
C LEU A 195 -2.75 12.44 10.85
N ALA A 196 -3.88 13.09 11.08
CA ALA A 196 -4.13 14.45 10.60
C ALA A 196 -3.19 15.46 11.25
N ALA A 197 -2.97 15.38 12.59
CA ALA A 197 -2.04 16.22 13.31
C ALA A 197 -0.60 16.07 12.79
N ASN A 198 -0.19 14.86 12.43
CA ASN A 198 1.12 14.55 11.87
C ASN A 198 1.22 14.77 10.35
N LYS A 199 0.17 15.31 9.70
CA LYS A 199 0.15 15.54 8.25
C LYS A 199 0.49 14.28 7.44
N TRP A 200 -0.12 13.17 7.81
CA TRP A 200 0.18 11.85 7.26
C TRP A 200 0.10 11.79 5.73
N ASP A 201 -0.83 12.50 5.11
CA ASP A 201 -0.97 12.51 3.65
C ASP A 201 0.30 13.01 2.94
N LEU A 202 0.96 14.03 3.52
CA LEU A 202 2.25 14.52 2.99
C LEU A 202 3.37 13.50 3.19
N THR A 203 3.41 12.88 4.37
CA THR A 203 4.38 11.81 4.68
C THR A 203 4.15 10.62 3.76
N ARG A 204 2.91 10.16 3.58
CA ARG A 204 2.55 9.06 2.67
C ARG A 204 2.96 9.33 1.23
N ARG A 205 2.76 10.56 0.75
CA ARG A 205 3.21 10.92 -0.60
C ARG A 205 4.73 10.80 -0.76
N ARG A 206 5.50 11.19 0.26
CA ARG A 206 6.96 11.00 0.28
C ARG A 206 7.34 9.52 0.30
N LEU A 207 6.68 8.71 1.13
CA LEU A 207 6.89 7.26 1.18
C LEU A 207 6.60 6.59 -0.17
N ASN A 208 5.50 6.97 -0.84
CA ASN A 208 5.16 6.47 -2.18
C ASN A 208 6.21 6.87 -3.23
N TYR A 209 6.75 8.07 -3.13
CA TYR A 209 7.84 8.51 -3.98
C TYR A 209 9.10 7.66 -3.75
N ASP A 210 9.50 7.45 -2.50
CA ASP A 210 10.68 6.65 -2.19
C ASP A 210 10.50 5.17 -2.56
N LEU A 211 9.33 4.57 -2.34
CA LEU A 211 9.02 3.21 -2.81
C LEU A 211 9.17 3.08 -4.34
N THR A 212 8.80 4.12 -5.08
CA THR A 212 8.90 4.11 -6.54
C THR A 212 10.33 4.35 -7.02
N VAL A 213 11.03 5.32 -6.42
CA VAL A 213 12.35 5.79 -6.88
C VAL A 213 13.48 4.95 -6.28
N LEU A 214 13.43 4.70 -4.97
CA LEU A 214 14.49 4.00 -4.23
C LEU A 214 14.18 2.51 -4.05
N GLY A 215 12.91 2.14 -4.09
CA GLY A 215 12.46 0.78 -3.80
C GLY A 215 12.37 0.43 -2.32
N ILE A 216 12.55 1.39 -1.44
CA ILE A 216 12.47 1.28 0.02
C ILE A 216 11.85 2.55 0.59
N ALA A 217 11.02 2.41 1.62
CA ALA A 217 10.52 3.53 2.39
C ALA A 217 10.53 3.22 3.88
N CYS A 218 10.67 4.26 4.69
CA CYS A 218 10.75 4.14 6.14
C CYS A 218 9.93 5.24 6.81
N VAL A 219 9.17 4.87 7.83
CA VAL A 219 8.46 5.77 8.74
C VAL A 219 8.78 5.39 10.17
N LYS A 220 8.95 6.37 11.03
CA LYS A 220 9.19 6.20 12.46
C LYS A 220 7.98 6.67 13.24
N THR A 221 7.54 5.89 14.20
CA THR A 221 6.46 6.25 15.13
C THR A 221 7.03 6.38 16.53
N ASN A 222 6.97 7.58 17.09
CA ASN A 222 7.47 7.88 18.43
C ASN A 222 6.34 8.38 19.32
N PHE A 223 6.53 8.22 20.63
CA PHE A 223 5.71 8.87 21.65
C PHE A 223 6.56 9.85 22.46
N ASN A 224 6.07 11.09 22.56
CA ASN A 224 6.67 12.13 23.37
C ASN A 224 5.62 12.63 24.36
N THR A 225 5.98 12.70 25.64
CA THR A 225 5.09 13.15 26.72
C THR A 225 4.62 14.60 26.55
N SER A 226 5.33 15.43 25.76
CA SER A 226 4.99 16.83 25.51
C SER A 226 4.13 17.01 24.27
N GLU A 227 4.40 16.25 23.20
CA GLU A 227 3.81 16.44 21.87
C GLU A 227 2.86 15.30 21.48
N GLY A 228 2.82 14.22 22.26
CA GLY A 228 2.00 13.05 22.03
C GLY A 228 2.61 12.08 21.01
N ILE A 229 1.77 11.44 20.22
CA ILE A 229 2.17 10.45 19.21
C ILE A 229 2.64 11.18 17.96
N GLN A 230 3.87 10.93 17.55
CA GLN A 230 4.48 11.50 16.36
C GLN A 230 4.79 10.44 15.33
N THR A 231 4.47 10.75 14.07
CA THR A 231 4.87 9.93 12.92
C THR A 231 5.80 10.76 12.03
N GLU A 232 7.06 10.34 11.95
CA GLU A 232 8.09 11.04 11.20
C GLU A 232 8.48 10.26 9.94
N TYR A 233 8.65 10.99 8.85
CA TYR A 233 9.28 10.47 7.66
C TYR A 233 10.78 10.29 7.90
N VAL A 234 11.30 9.11 7.59
CA VAL A 234 12.75 8.82 7.64
C VAL A 234 13.25 8.63 6.21
N ASP A 235 14.26 9.42 5.84
CA ASP A 235 14.87 9.30 4.53
C ASP A 235 15.73 8.03 4.45
N PRO A 236 15.41 7.09 3.54
CA PRO A 236 16.17 5.85 3.38
C PRO A 236 17.66 6.04 3.07
N ALA A 237 18.05 7.20 2.53
CA ALA A 237 19.45 7.51 2.26
C ALA A 237 20.29 7.66 3.52
N TYR A 238 19.67 7.98 4.64
CA TYR A 238 20.33 8.16 5.95
C TYR A 238 20.05 7.01 6.91
N LEU A 239 19.37 5.96 6.43
CA LEU A 239 19.00 4.80 7.23
C LEU A 239 20.17 3.82 7.35
N VAL A 240 20.37 3.29 8.56
CA VAL A 240 21.29 2.19 8.86
C VAL A 240 20.51 1.04 9.50
N TYR A 241 20.78 -0.19 9.08
CA TYR A 241 20.03 -1.37 9.56
C TYR A 241 20.86 -2.64 9.46
N SER A 242 20.52 -3.64 10.27
CA SER A 242 21.16 -4.95 10.20
C SER A 242 20.84 -5.67 8.89
N TYR A 243 21.70 -6.60 8.49
CA TYR A 243 21.42 -7.40 7.30
C TYR A 243 20.09 -8.15 7.44
N THR A 244 19.26 -8.09 6.42
CA THR A 244 18.00 -8.82 6.33
C THR A 244 17.74 -9.29 4.90
N GLU A 245 16.99 -10.38 4.76
CA GLU A 245 16.43 -10.85 3.50
C GLU A 245 14.89 -10.66 3.46
N ASP A 246 14.29 -10.24 4.58
CA ASP A 246 12.85 -9.99 4.69
C ASP A 246 12.47 -8.63 4.10
N PRO A 247 11.57 -8.57 3.11
CA PRO A 247 11.07 -7.32 2.53
C PRO A 247 10.42 -6.36 3.53
N ASN A 248 9.91 -6.86 4.65
CA ASN A 248 9.24 -6.09 5.69
C ASN A 248 10.15 -5.72 6.86
N PHE A 249 11.40 -6.17 6.86
CA PHE A 249 12.39 -5.88 7.91
C PHE A 249 11.98 -6.31 9.31
N GLU A 250 11.25 -7.41 9.46
CA GLU A 250 10.79 -7.90 10.76
C GLU A 250 11.90 -8.60 11.56
N ASP A 251 12.91 -9.14 10.88
CA ASP A 251 14.04 -9.90 11.44
C ASP A 251 15.23 -9.05 11.86
N ILE A 252 15.19 -7.72 11.67
CA ILE A 252 16.29 -6.84 12.01
C ILE A 252 16.50 -6.75 13.54
N TYR A 253 17.76 -6.69 13.98
CA TYR A 253 18.10 -6.53 15.39
C TYR A 253 18.66 -5.15 15.73
N TYR A 254 19.01 -4.33 14.75
CA TYR A 254 19.20 -2.90 14.93
C TYR A 254 18.71 -2.11 13.71
N VAL A 255 18.30 -0.89 13.99
CA VAL A 255 17.94 0.10 12.98
C VAL A 255 18.30 1.49 13.53
N GLY A 256 18.68 2.40 12.67
CA GLY A 256 18.96 3.76 13.06
C GLY A 256 18.98 4.71 11.87
N GLU A 257 19.09 5.99 12.19
CA GLU A 257 19.15 7.07 11.21
C GLU A 257 20.26 8.05 11.58
N VAL A 258 20.89 8.62 10.57
CA VAL A 258 21.88 9.68 10.74
C VAL A 258 21.21 11.01 10.49
N LYS A 259 21.12 11.84 11.52
CA LYS A 259 20.57 13.21 11.40
C LYS A 259 21.67 14.23 11.61
N ALA A 260 21.70 15.25 10.76
CA ALA A 260 22.45 16.46 10.98
C ALA A 260 21.63 17.38 11.90
N VAL A 261 22.09 17.57 13.13
CA VAL A 261 21.39 18.31 14.19
C VAL A 261 22.21 19.52 14.57
N THR A 262 21.55 20.65 14.76
CA THR A 262 22.25 21.86 15.24
C THR A 262 22.52 21.75 16.74
N ILE A 263 23.60 22.38 17.23
CA ILE A 263 23.96 22.38 18.67
C ILE A 263 22.82 22.88 19.56
N PRO A 264 22.08 23.96 19.22
CA PRO A 264 20.93 24.40 20.00
C PRO A 264 19.81 23.37 20.07
N GLU A 265 19.57 22.66 18.96
CA GLU A 265 18.56 21.61 18.88
C GLU A 265 18.98 20.38 19.68
N LEU A 266 20.27 20.02 19.64
CA LEU A 266 20.85 18.98 20.47
C LEU A 266 20.65 19.29 21.96
N LYS A 267 20.89 20.55 22.38
CA LYS A 267 20.61 21.02 23.75
C LYS A 267 19.14 20.90 24.13
N LYS A 268 18.23 21.20 23.18
CA LYS A 268 16.78 21.07 23.42
C LYS A 268 16.36 19.61 23.59
N GLN A 269 16.91 18.70 22.77
CA GLN A 269 16.62 17.26 22.84
C GLN A 269 17.22 16.61 24.09
N PHE A 270 18.43 17.03 24.49
CA PHE A 270 19.18 16.49 25.61
C PHE A 270 19.54 17.62 26.61
N PRO A 271 18.61 18.07 27.46
CA PRO A 271 18.81 19.21 28.34
C PRO A 271 19.91 19.00 29.42
N TYR A 272 20.27 17.73 29.69
CA TYR A 272 21.30 17.37 30.66
C TYR A 272 22.74 17.58 30.16
N LEU A 273 22.94 17.80 28.86
CA LEU A 273 24.28 18.12 28.32
C LEU A 273 24.74 19.48 28.80
N SER A 274 25.97 19.50 29.38
CA SER A 274 26.59 20.71 29.82
C SER A 274 27.07 21.57 28.64
N GLU A 275 27.26 22.86 28.89
CA GLU A 275 27.83 23.78 27.89
C GLU A 275 29.23 23.38 27.46
N GLU A 276 30.03 22.84 28.41
CA GLU A 276 31.41 22.37 28.12
C GLU A 276 31.41 21.14 27.21
N GLU A 277 30.47 20.24 27.38
CA GLU A 277 30.30 19.07 26.48
C GLU A 277 29.84 19.51 25.10
N LEU A 278 28.88 20.42 25.00
CA LEU A 278 28.43 20.97 23.70
C LEU A 278 29.59 21.69 22.99
N TYR A 279 30.41 22.41 23.69
CA TYR A 279 31.59 23.05 23.11
C TYR A 279 32.65 22.04 22.65
N LYS A 280 32.88 20.96 23.41
CA LYS A 280 33.74 19.84 22.97
C LYS A 280 33.19 19.15 21.73
N ILE A 281 31.86 18.91 21.66
CA ILE A 281 31.19 18.33 20.50
C ILE A 281 31.42 19.22 19.26
N GLN A 282 31.31 20.54 19.41
CA GLN A 282 31.51 21.50 18.32
C GLN A 282 32.94 21.47 17.76
N GLN A 283 33.93 21.26 18.63
CA GLN A 283 35.33 21.24 18.26
C GLN A 283 35.86 19.90 17.73
N MET A 284 35.09 18.81 17.84
CA MET A 284 35.55 17.48 17.43
C MET A 284 35.74 17.37 15.92
N PRO A 285 36.94 17.04 15.40
CA PRO A 285 37.20 17.00 13.95
C PRO A 285 36.53 15.83 13.24
N GLY A 286 36.26 14.72 13.93
CA GLY A 286 35.57 13.54 13.37
C GLY A 286 34.12 13.78 12.96
N ASN A 287 33.53 14.80 13.52
CA ASN A 287 32.12 15.12 13.35
C ASN A 287 31.76 15.60 11.91
N ARG A 288 32.73 16.07 11.14
CA ARG A 288 32.54 16.62 9.78
C ARG A 288 32.86 15.61 8.68
N GLN A 289 33.41 14.45 9.00
CA GLN A 289 33.90 13.49 8.02
C GLN A 289 32.77 12.87 7.18
N TYR A 290 31.57 12.78 7.72
CA TYR A 290 30.42 12.12 7.10
C TYR A 290 29.37 13.09 6.56
N ILE A 291 29.59 14.41 6.67
CA ILE A 291 28.65 15.42 6.21
C ILE A 291 28.69 15.50 4.69
N THR A 292 27.59 15.17 4.05
CA THR A 292 27.39 15.29 2.62
C THR A 292 26.42 16.44 2.33
N GLY A 293 26.82 17.36 1.44
CA GLY A 293 25.99 18.48 0.99
C GLY A 293 26.25 19.80 1.70
N TRP A 294 25.21 20.65 1.82
CA TRP A 294 25.29 22.04 2.29
C TRP A 294 25.69 22.18 3.77
N GLY A 295 25.53 21.14 4.58
CA GLY A 295 25.91 21.14 6.00
C GLY A 295 27.40 21.32 6.27
N ASN A 296 28.26 21.20 5.25
CA ASN A 296 29.69 21.38 5.39
C ASN A 296 30.11 22.82 5.77
N TYR A 297 29.22 23.79 5.61
CA TYR A 297 29.48 25.19 5.88
C TYR A 297 28.98 25.67 7.24
N ASP A 298 28.22 24.83 7.95
CA ASP A 298 27.68 25.16 9.26
C ASP A 298 28.50 24.50 10.37
N GLU A 299 29.26 25.28 11.08
CA GLU A 299 30.08 24.81 12.21
C GLU A 299 29.25 24.36 13.42
N ASN A 300 28.00 24.78 13.48
CA ASN A 300 27.07 24.43 14.56
C ASN A 300 26.28 23.13 14.31
N THR A 301 26.49 22.47 13.17
CA THR A 301 25.80 21.24 12.84
C THR A 301 26.66 20.01 13.10
N VAL A 302 26.13 19.05 13.80
CA VAL A 302 26.74 17.76 14.13
C VAL A 302 25.96 16.61 13.59
N GLN A 303 26.64 15.52 13.21
CA GLN A 303 25.97 14.28 12.81
C GLN A 303 25.79 13.35 14.01
N VAL A 304 24.55 13.02 14.27
CA VAL A 304 24.14 12.13 15.35
C VAL A 304 23.54 10.87 14.75
N LEU A 305 24.02 9.73 15.18
CA LEU A 305 23.43 8.44 14.90
C LEU A 305 22.41 8.14 16.01
N TYR A 306 21.12 8.20 15.66
CA TYR A 306 20.03 7.70 16.49
C TYR A 306 19.76 6.26 16.09
N PHE A 307 19.76 5.35 17.04
CA PHE A 307 19.57 3.94 16.74
C PHE A 307 18.80 3.21 17.82
N GLU A 308 18.15 2.13 17.41
CA GLU A 308 17.49 1.18 18.27
C GLU A 308 18.17 -0.18 18.11
N TYR A 309 18.35 -0.85 19.24
CA TYR A 309 19.01 -2.15 19.31
C TYR A 309 18.15 -3.14 20.08
N LYS A 310 17.85 -4.26 19.44
CA LYS A 310 17.06 -5.36 20.00
C LYS A 310 17.98 -6.34 20.72
N THR A 311 17.66 -6.67 21.95
CA THR A 311 18.37 -7.67 22.76
C THR A 311 17.39 -8.42 23.64
N TYR A 312 17.89 -9.33 24.44
CA TYR A 312 17.07 -10.15 25.34
C TYR A 312 17.26 -9.71 26.79
N MET A 313 16.17 -9.75 27.56
CA MET A 313 16.17 -9.56 29.00
C MET A 313 15.52 -10.77 29.68
N ASN A 314 16.05 -11.15 30.83
CA ASN A 314 15.53 -12.26 31.63
C ASN A 314 14.55 -11.72 32.67
N GLN A 315 13.26 -11.93 32.48
CA GLN A 315 12.30 -11.68 33.52
C GLN A 315 12.27 -12.86 34.50
N VAL A 316 12.59 -12.60 35.74
CA VAL A 316 12.60 -13.59 36.80
C VAL A 316 11.46 -13.32 37.78
N PHE A 317 10.62 -14.32 37.96
CA PHE A 317 9.49 -14.26 38.87
C PHE A 317 9.72 -15.20 40.04
N LYS A 318 9.47 -14.69 41.26
CA LYS A 318 9.31 -15.46 42.44
C LYS A 318 7.82 -15.78 42.59
N ILE A 319 7.43 -17.02 42.38
CA ILE A 319 6.07 -17.49 42.63
C ILE A 319 6.01 -17.97 44.07
N LYS A 320 5.17 -17.35 44.88
CA LYS A 320 4.92 -17.73 46.25
C LYS A 320 3.51 -18.23 46.38
N GLN A 321 3.34 -19.43 46.92
CA GLN A 321 2.07 -19.99 47.30
C GLN A 321 1.64 -19.42 48.64
N GLY A 322 0.45 -18.79 48.68
CA GLY A 322 -0.13 -18.28 49.91
C GLY A 322 -0.79 -19.40 50.69
N GLU A 323 -1.04 -19.18 52.01
CA GLU A 323 -1.75 -20.13 52.90
C GLU A 323 -3.16 -20.46 52.36
N ASN A 324 -3.73 -19.62 51.50
CA ASN A 324 -5.04 -19.82 50.86
C ASN A 324 -4.98 -20.54 49.50
N GLY A 325 -3.82 -21.11 49.16
CA GLY A 325 -3.62 -21.77 47.84
C GLY A 325 -3.53 -20.83 46.65
N LEU A 326 -3.61 -19.50 46.84
CA LEU A 326 -3.45 -18.53 45.77
C LEU A 326 -1.95 -18.29 45.51
N GLU A 327 -1.54 -18.39 44.27
CA GLU A 327 -0.17 -18.10 43.83
C GLU A 327 0.00 -16.61 43.58
N LYS A 328 1.07 -16.03 44.14
CA LYS A 328 1.47 -14.63 43.87
C LYS A 328 2.84 -14.61 43.21
N ALA A 329 2.88 -14.11 41.97
CA ALA A 329 4.12 -13.87 41.24
C ALA A 329 4.67 -12.49 41.63
N ILE A 330 5.95 -12.40 41.96
CA ILE A 330 6.67 -11.14 42.25
C ILE A 330 7.88 -11.11 41.34
N GLU A 331 7.97 -10.06 40.50
CA GLU A 331 9.12 -9.84 39.65
C GLU A 331 10.38 -9.52 40.46
N LYS A 332 11.49 -10.10 40.05
CA LYS A 332 12.82 -9.96 40.65
C LYS A 332 13.86 -9.65 39.60
N THR A 333 15.02 -9.16 40.02
CA THR A 333 16.19 -8.96 39.13
C THR A 333 16.73 -10.29 38.61
N ASP A 334 17.41 -10.28 37.47
CA ASP A 334 17.97 -11.47 36.83
C ASP A 334 18.96 -12.24 37.73
N ASP A 335 19.66 -11.54 38.62
CA ASP A 335 20.59 -12.09 39.59
C ASP A 335 19.89 -12.87 40.74
N PHE A 336 18.57 -12.80 40.86
CA PHE A 336 17.82 -13.48 41.89
C PHE A 336 17.90 -14.99 41.75
N ASN A 337 18.78 -15.61 42.54
CA ASN A 337 18.95 -17.06 42.60
C ASN A 337 18.98 -17.57 44.04
N PRO A 338 17.84 -17.53 44.76
CA PRO A 338 17.77 -17.96 46.13
C PRO A 338 17.97 -19.49 46.24
N PRO A 339 18.40 -19.99 47.40
CA PRO A 339 18.43 -21.41 47.64
C PRO A 339 17.01 -22.01 47.51
N PRO A 340 16.88 -23.27 47.07
CA PRO A 340 15.58 -23.90 46.91
C PRO A 340 14.84 -23.94 48.24
N ASN A 341 13.55 -23.55 48.23
CA ASN A 341 12.68 -23.53 49.38
C ASN A 341 11.29 -23.98 48.98
N ASP A 342 10.65 -24.78 49.80
CA ASP A 342 9.31 -25.35 49.51
C ASP A 342 8.20 -24.29 49.41
N ASN A 343 8.44 -23.06 49.88
CA ASN A 343 7.44 -21.98 49.87
C ASN A 343 7.44 -21.09 48.65
N PHE A 344 8.35 -21.26 47.72
CA PHE A 344 8.39 -20.46 46.48
C PHE A 344 9.15 -21.16 45.36
N GLU A 345 8.73 -20.90 44.13
CA GLU A 345 9.35 -21.34 42.90
C GLU A 345 9.95 -20.14 42.17
N ARG A 346 11.13 -20.35 41.55
CA ARG A 346 11.73 -19.38 40.63
C ARG A 346 11.39 -19.76 39.20
N VAL A 347 10.61 -18.93 38.55
CA VAL A 347 10.30 -19.06 37.10
C VAL A 347 10.95 -17.92 36.37
N SER A 348 11.64 -18.20 35.29
CA SER A 348 12.24 -17.21 34.43
C SER A 348 11.78 -17.37 32.98
N ARG A 349 11.52 -16.27 32.34
CA ARG A 349 11.31 -16.21 30.91
C ARG A 349 12.23 -15.18 30.28
N THR A 350 12.64 -15.44 29.04
CA THR A 350 13.45 -14.50 28.26
C THR A 350 12.52 -13.74 27.33
N ILE A 351 12.58 -12.42 27.38
CA ILE A 351 11.82 -11.53 26.50
C ILE A 351 12.78 -10.66 25.71
N GLU A 352 12.36 -10.30 24.49
CA GLU A 352 13.06 -9.27 23.72
C GLU A 352 12.78 -7.89 24.29
N VAL A 353 13.81 -7.05 24.30
CA VAL A 353 13.73 -5.65 24.71
C VAL A 353 14.47 -4.77 23.71
N LEU A 354 14.07 -3.51 23.66
CA LEU A 354 14.63 -2.50 22.79
C LEU A 354 15.40 -1.47 23.60
N TYR A 355 16.65 -1.23 23.22
CA TYR A 355 17.44 -0.12 23.72
C TYR A 355 17.51 0.98 22.68
N THR A 356 17.38 2.22 23.13
CA THR A 356 17.52 3.41 22.30
C THR A 356 18.84 4.08 22.59
N GLY A 357 19.59 4.43 21.56
CA GLY A 357 20.87 5.09 21.69
C GLY A 357 21.01 6.30 20.76
N ALA A 358 21.78 7.28 21.21
CA ALA A 358 22.19 8.44 20.42
C ALA A 358 23.71 8.65 20.59
N LYS A 359 24.44 8.64 19.46
CA LYS A 359 25.91 8.80 19.45
C LYS A 359 26.33 9.82 18.41
N ILE A 360 27.32 10.61 18.72
CA ILE A 360 27.95 11.51 17.76
C ILE A 360 28.90 10.71 16.87
N LEU A 361 28.64 10.71 15.57
CA LEU A 361 29.44 9.99 14.59
C LEU A 361 30.91 10.43 14.57
N GLY A 362 31.81 9.47 14.43
CA GLY A 362 33.26 9.72 14.38
C GLY A 362 33.88 10.03 15.74
N THR A 363 33.14 9.92 16.83
CA THR A 363 33.60 10.14 18.19
C THR A 363 33.22 8.98 19.11
N ASP A 364 33.83 8.86 20.25
CA ASP A 364 33.48 7.92 21.29
C ASP A 364 32.49 8.50 22.30
N MET A 365 31.78 9.54 21.93
CA MET A 365 30.82 10.21 22.79
C MET A 365 29.42 9.68 22.58
N MET A 366 28.91 8.91 23.53
CA MET A 366 27.51 8.48 23.62
C MET A 366 26.72 9.59 24.30
N ILE A 367 25.62 10.04 23.69
CA ILE A 367 24.74 11.05 24.27
C ILE A 367 23.70 10.35 25.14
N GLU A 368 23.11 9.30 24.66
CA GLU A 368 22.04 8.59 25.35
C GLU A 368 22.16 7.09 25.09
N TRP A 369 21.95 6.31 26.13
CA TRP A 369 21.71 4.86 26.03
C TRP A 369 20.76 4.47 27.16
N LYS A 370 19.54 4.08 26.75
CA LYS A 370 18.52 3.69 27.74
C LYS A 370 17.63 2.58 27.20
N LEU A 371 17.01 1.85 28.09
CA LEU A 371 15.93 0.95 27.75
C LEU A 371 14.76 1.76 27.17
N SER A 372 14.27 1.39 25.99
CA SER A 372 13.14 2.09 25.36
C SER A 372 11.90 1.97 26.24
N GLU A 373 11.26 3.10 26.48
CA GLU A 373 9.95 3.15 27.09
C GLU A 373 8.89 2.89 26.01
N ASN A 374 7.72 2.42 26.39
CA ASN A 374 6.59 2.20 25.45
C ASN A 374 6.92 1.28 24.26
N MET A 375 7.58 0.16 24.53
CA MET A 375 7.91 -0.84 23.52
C MET A 375 6.63 -1.46 22.98
N THR A 376 6.49 -1.51 21.65
CA THR A 376 5.40 -2.21 20.98
C THR A 376 5.74 -3.69 20.81
N ARG A 377 4.75 -4.56 20.98
CA ARG A 377 4.91 -6.02 20.88
C ARG A 377 3.85 -6.59 19.96
N PRO A 378 4.21 -7.58 19.09
CA PRO A 378 3.24 -8.21 18.23
C PRO A 378 2.22 -9.03 19.05
N TYR A 379 0.97 -9.05 18.61
CA TYR A 379 -0.09 -9.81 19.26
C TYR A 379 0.20 -11.32 19.32
N ALA A 380 0.78 -11.86 18.26
CA ALA A 380 1.07 -13.29 18.16
C ALA A 380 2.11 -13.79 19.16
N ASP A 381 3.06 -12.93 19.55
CA ASP A 381 4.13 -13.29 20.47
C ASP A 381 4.58 -12.08 21.27
N THR A 382 4.02 -11.92 22.44
CA THR A 382 4.32 -10.82 23.37
C THR A 382 5.74 -10.88 23.95
N THR A 383 6.49 -11.95 23.71
CA THR A 383 7.91 -12.04 24.08
C THR A 383 8.82 -11.30 23.10
N LYS A 384 8.36 -11.06 21.87
CA LYS A 384 9.07 -10.28 20.87
C LYS A 384 8.78 -8.79 21.02
N VAL A 385 9.69 -7.97 20.51
CA VAL A 385 9.53 -6.51 20.45
C VAL A 385 9.63 -6.04 19.00
N GLU A 386 8.81 -5.06 18.63
CA GLU A 386 8.87 -4.41 17.33
C GLU A 386 9.71 -3.14 17.42
N MET A 387 10.38 -2.80 16.31
CA MET A 387 11.09 -1.53 16.19
C MET A 387 10.10 -0.38 15.98
N ASN A 388 10.47 0.82 16.42
CA ASN A 388 9.67 2.02 16.15
C ASN A 388 9.77 2.47 14.67
N TYR A 389 10.69 1.89 13.92
CA TYR A 389 10.86 2.10 12.49
C TYR A 389 10.09 1.04 11.71
N VAL A 390 9.16 1.47 10.88
CA VAL A 390 8.46 0.61 9.92
C VAL A 390 9.10 0.79 8.57
N ILE A 391 9.72 -0.27 8.05
CA ILE A 391 10.47 -0.26 6.79
C ILE A 391 9.83 -1.29 5.86
N CYS A 392 9.79 -0.95 4.59
CA CYS A 392 9.36 -1.90 3.56
C CYS A 392 10.14 -1.70 2.28
N ALA A 393 10.65 -2.82 1.72
CA ALA A 393 11.31 -2.88 0.42
C ALA A 393 10.73 -4.06 -0.38
N PRO A 394 9.63 -3.84 -1.13
CA PRO A 394 8.82 -4.92 -1.73
C PRO A 394 9.57 -5.77 -2.74
N ARG A 395 10.67 -5.28 -3.29
CA ARG A 395 11.54 -6.00 -4.22
C ARG A 395 12.95 -6.10 -3.66
N MET A 396 13.08 -6.82 -2.56
CA MET A 396 14.38 -7.15 -1.99
C MET A 396 14.76 -8.60 -2.31
N TYR A 397 16.01 -8.81 -2.66
CA TYR A 397 16.59 -10.12 -2.86
C TYR A 397 18.01 -10.14 -2.30
N LYS A 398 18.28 -11.00 -1.34
CA LYS A 398 19.58 -11.14 -0.65
C LYS A 398 20.14 -9.78 -0.20
N GLY A 399 19.32 -8.99 0.46
CA GLY A 399 19.68 -7.66 0.95
C GLY A 399 19.87 -6.57 -0.11
N ARG A 400 19.65 -6.89 -1.40
CA ARG A 400 19.70 -5.91 -2.49
C ARG A 400 18.29 -5.43 -2.81
N ILE A 401 18.13 -4.13 -2.79
CA ILE A 401 16.89 -3.43 -3.07
C ILE A 401 16.87 -3.06 -4.54
N ASP A 402 15.76 -3.34 -5.21
CA ASP A 402 15.52 -2.98 -6.61
C ASP A 402 14.31 -2.06 -6.71
N SER A 403 14.45 -0.97 -7.45
CA SER A 403 13.39 0.03 -7.65
C SER A 403 12.92 0.09 -9.09
N LEU A 404 11.76 0.74 -9.30
CA LEU A 404 11.27 1.00 -10.64
C LEU A 404 12.26 1.82 -11.45
N VAL A 405 12.82 2.88 -10.84
CA VAL A 405 13.78 3.78 -11.49
C VAL A 405 15.08 3.05 -11.80
N ASN A 406 15.62 2.26 -10.86
CA ASN A 406 16.85 1.50 -11.07
C ASN A 406 16.81 0.62 -12.32
N ARG A 407 15.66 0.02 -12.61
CA ARG A 407 15.45 -0.86 -13.77
C ARG A 407 15.49 -0.14 -15.12
N ILE A 408 15.18 1.14 -15.12
CA ILE A 408 15.05 1.93 -16.35
C ILE A 408 16.18 2.93 -16.57
N THR A 409 17.11 3.06 -15.62
CA THR A 409 18.25 3.99 -15.73
C THR A 409 19.04 3.78 -17.00
N GLY A 410 19.36 2.53 -17.36
CA GLY A 410 20.11 2.21 -18.58
C GLY A 410 19.38 2.63 -19.86
N PHE A 411 18.06 2.45 -19.92
CA PHE A 411 17.28 2.90 -21.07
C PHE A 411 17.14 4.43 -21.12
N ALA A 412 17.02 5.07 -19.96
CA ALA A 412 17.02 6.53 -19.86
C ALA A 412 18.35 7.13 -20.37
N ASP A 413 19.48 6.48 -20.06
CA ASP A 413 20.78 6.86 -20.57
C ASP A 413 20.86 6.72 -22.09
N MET A 414 20.35 5.63 -22.64
CA MET A 414 20.31 5.42 -24.09
C MET A 414 19.41 6.43 -24.80
N ILE A 415 18.28 6.80 -24.19
CA ILE A 415 17.41 7.87 -24.70
C ILE A 415 18.17 9.20 -24.72
N GLN A 416 18.85 9.54 -23.63
CA GLN A 416 19.65 10.77 -23.55
C GLN A 416 20.77 10.80 -24.60
N LEU A 417 21.51 9.68 -24.71
CA LEU A 417 22.57 9.59 -25.71
C LEU A 417 22.04 9.70 -27.14
N THR A 418 20.90 9.05 -27.43
CA THR A 418 20.22 9.15 -28.73
C THR A 418 19.77 10.58 -29.00
N HIS A 419 19.24 11.28 -28.00
CA HIS A 419 18.85 12.68 -28.11
C HIS A 419 20.05 13.59 -28.41
N LEU A 420 21.18 13.41 -27.72
CA LEU A 420 22.40 14.16 -27.98
C LEU A 420 22.97 13.87 -29.37
N LYS A 421 22.95 12.61 -29.82
CA LYS A 421 23.34 12.24 -31.18
C LYS A 421 22.40 12.84 -32.22
N LEU A 422 21.10 12.93 -31.93
CA LEU A 422 20.13 13.61 -32.79
C LEU A 422 20.45 15.10 -32.92
N GLN A 423 20.71 15.81 -31.83
CA GLN A 423 21.15 17.21 -31.84
C GLN A 423 22.45 17.37 -32.61
N GLN A 424 23.41 16.46 -32.45
CA GLN A 424 24.67 16.47 -33.21
C GLN A 424 24.46 16.31 -34.70
N VAL A 425 23.56 15.39 -35.11
CA VAL A 425 23.23 15.26 -36.56
C VAL A 425 22.52 16.51 -37.05
N MET A 426 21.53 17.02 -36.32
CA MET A 426 20.79 18.22 -36.68
C MET A 426 21.69 19.45 -36.79
N SER A 427 22.65 19.62 -35.89
CA SER A 427 23.61 20.75 -35.94
C SER A 427 24.58 20.69 -37.14
N ARG A 428 24.74 19.49 -37.72
CA ARG A 428 25.58 19.25 -38.89
C ARG A 428 24.83 19.22 -40.21
N ILE A 429 23.50 19.23 -40.17
CA ILE A 429 22.68 19.34 -41.37
C ILE A 429 22.82 20.80 -41.86
N ILE A 430 23.74 20.97 -42.77
CA ILE A 430 23.84 22.18 -43.59
C ILE A 430 22.72 22.05 -44.65
N PRO A 431 21.99 23.12 -44.96
CA PRO A 431 21.15 23.13 -46.15
C PRO A 431 21.95 22.61 -47.35
N ASP A 432 21.32 21.87 -48.22
CA ASP A 432 21.99 21.24 -49.35
C ASP A 432 23.02 22.23 -49.96
N GLY A 433 24.27 21.85 -49.80
CA GLY A 433 25.37 22.66 -50.26
C GLY A 433 25.61 22.39 -51.75
N VAL A 434 26.25 23.32 -52.41
CA VAL A 434 26.66 23.12 -53.79
C VAL A 434 28.19 23.14 -53.88
N PHE A 435 28.72 22.22 -54.61
CA PHE A 435 30.14 22.30 -55.00
C PHE A 435 30.24 23.14 -56.26
N LEU A 436 30.95 24.23 -56.16
CA LEU A 436 31.16 25.16 -57.26
C LEU A 436 32.56 24.93 -57.84
N ASP A 437 32.60 24.56 -59.07
CA ASP A 437 33.84 24.63 -59.82
C ASP A 437 33.98 26.06 -60.39
N VAL A 438 34.86 26.82 -59.71
CA VAL A 438 35.07 28.24 -60.04
C VAL A 438 35.61 28.42 -61.47
N ASP A 439 36.50 27.51 -61.86
CA ASP A 439 37.08 27.52 -63.21
C ASP A 439 36.03 27.12 -64.25
N GLY A 440 35.23 26.13 -63.95
CA GLY A 440 34.13 25.69 -64.86
C GLY A 440 33.03 26.72 -65.00
N LEU A 441 32.73 27.49 -63.92
CA LEU A 441 31.76 28.60 -64.00
C LEU A 441 32.29 29.78 -64.80
N ALA A 442 33.57 30.11 -64.71
CA ALA A 442 34.23 31.20 -65.46
C ALA A 442 34.31 30.91 -66.98
N GLU A 443 34.26 29.60 -67.37
CA GLU A 443 34.21 29.20 -68.78
C GLU A 443 32.82 29.25 -69.40
N VAL A 444 31.73 29.44 -68.62
CA VAL A 444 30.34 29.49 -69.10
C VAL A 444 30.00 30.88 -69.63
N ASP A 445 29.97 31.03 -70.93
CA ASP A 445 29.57 32.26 -71.58
C ASP A 445 28.04 32.33 -71.76
N LEU A 446 27.41 33.45 -71.33
CA LEU A 446 25.99 33.74 -71.46
C LEU A 446 25.57 34.10 -72.92
N GLY A 447 26.49 34.12 -73.86
CA GLY A 447 26.21 34.44 -75.22
C GLY A 447 26.41 35.93 -75.61
N ASN A 448 26.80 36.75 -74.66
CA ASN A 448 27.03 38.12 -74.79
C ASN A 448 28.54 38.47 -74.73
N GLY A 449 29.41 37.46 -74.71
CA GLY A 449 30.85 37.64 -74.54
C GLY A 449 31.28 38.02 -73.11
N THR A 450 30.35 37.89 -72.17
CA THR A 450 30.61 38.07 -70.74
C THR A 450 30.50 36.71 -70.02
N ASN A 451 31.58 36.38 -69.30
CA ASN A 451 31.63 35.15 -68.52
C ASN A 451 30.83 35.32 -67.20
N TYR A 452 30.30 34.25 -66.70
CA TYR A 452 29.61 34.23 -65.41
C TYR A 452 30.57 34.62 -64.24
N ASN A 453 30.07 35.56 -63.43
CA ASN A 453 30.71 35.75 -62.14
C ASN A 453 30.25 34.61 -61.16
N PRO A 454 31.15 33.82 -60.60
CA PRO A 454 30.78 32.75 -59.69
C PRO A 454 29.81 33.15 -58.59
N ALA A 455 29.94 34.35 -58.05
CA ALA A 455 29.04 34.89 -57.03
C ALA A 455 27.62 35.17 -57.56
N GLU A 456 27.48 35.62 -58.79
CA GLU A 456 26.17 35.88 -59.45
C GLU A 456 25.47 34.54 -59.78
N ALA A 457 26.22 33.54 -60.25
CA ALA A 457 25.73 32.21 -60.52
C ALA A 457 25.21 31.52 -59.28
N LEU A 458 25.95 31.70 -58.16
CA LEU A 458 25.53 31.19 -56.86
C LEU A 458 24.24 31.87 -56.38
N ASN A 459 24.15 33.20 -56.49
CA ASN A 459 22.97 33.97 -56.12
C ASN A 459 21.75 33.56 -56.99
N MET A 460 21.92 33.35 -58.28
CA MET A 460 20.89 32.89 -59.18
C MET A 460 20.41 31.46 -58.82
N TYR A 461 21.33 30.57 -58.47
CA TYR A 461 21.01 29.23 -58.00
C TYR A 461 20.15 29.26 -56.72
N PHE A 462 20.54 30.08 -55.76
CA PHE A 462 19.76 30.17 -54.48
C PHE A 462 18.41 30.89 -54.67
N GLN A 463 18.26 31.77 -55.68
CA GLN A 463 17.02 32.50 -55.92
C GLN A 463 16.05 31.71 -56.81
N THR A 464 16.54 31.01 -57.83
CA THR A 464 15.72 30.38 -58.87
C THR A 464 15.82 28.86 -58.92
N GLY A 465 16.77 28.27 -58.14
CA GLY A 465 17.07 26.84 -58.17
C GLY A 465 17.71 26.35 -59.48
N SER A 466 18.07 27.25 -60.38
CA SER A 466 18.58 26.87 -61.68
C SER A 466 19.72 27.82 -62.14
N ILE A 467 20.63 27.27 -62.92
CA ILE A 467 21.66 28.05 -63.62
C ILE A 467 21.48 27.82 -65.08
N VAL A 468 21.44 28.92 -65.83
CA VAL A 468 21.32 28.88 -67.32
C VAL A 468 22.71 29.01 -67.93
N GLY A 469 23.15 27.99 -68.66
CA GLY A 469 24.42 27.93 -69.32
C GLY A 469 24.33 27.46 -70.76
N ARG A 470 25.37 27.64 -71.59
CA ARG A 470 25.45 27.11 -72.93
C ARG A 470 25.81 25.64 -72.94
N SER A 471 25.15 24.82 -73.74
CA SER A 471 25.47 23.43 -74.00
C SER A 471 26.64 23.22 -74.98
N MET A 472 27.06 24.28 -75.68
CA MET A 472 28.18 24.23 -76.61
C MET A 472 29.26 25.20 -76.18
N SER A 473 30.53 24.80 -76.27
CA SER A 473 31.68 25.64 -76.11
C SER A 473 31.78 26.58 -77.32
N GLN A 474 32.50 27.72 -77.19
CA GLN A 474 32.78 28.63 -78.29
C GLN A 474 33.44 27.94 -79.50
N ASP A 475 34.12 26.86 -79.31
CA ASP A 475 34.81 26.07 -80.37
C ASP A 475 33.85 25.03 -81.05
N GLY A 476 32.54 25.06 -80.77
CA GLY A 476 31.55 24.17 -81.38
C GLY A 476 31.47 22.73 -80.80
N GLY A 477 32.22 22.44 -79.79
CA GLY A 477 32.17 21.18 -79.09
C GLY A 477 31.05 21.15 -78.05
N LEU A 478 30.37 20.00 -77.79
CA LEU A 478 29.46 19.76 -76.69
C LEU A 478 30.22 19.80 -75.34
N ASN A 479 29.73 20.54 -74.42
CA ASN A 479 30.27 20.62 -73.10
C ASN A 479 29.97 19.31 -72.33
N GLN A 480 30.61 18.25 -72.79
CA GLN A 480 30.42 16.93 -72.25
C GLN A 480 31.25 16.77 -70.95
N GLY A 481 30.55 16.59 -69.86
CA GLY A 481 31.14 16.07 -68.58
C GLY A 481 31.57 17.09 -67.54
N LYS A 482 31.43 18.37 -67.77
CA LYS A 482 31.60 19.36 -66.71
C LYS A 482 30.23 19.83 -66.16
N VAL A 483 29.92 19.46 -64.97
CA VAL A 483 28.78 20.01 -64.24
C VAL A 483 29.42 21.08 -63.31
N PRO A 484 29.32 22.37 -63.65
CA PRO A 484 30.01 23.47 -62.94
C PRO A 484 29.45 23.67 -61.55
N ILE A 485 28.28 23.11 -61.30
CA ILE A 485 27.64 23.06 -59.97
C ILE A 485 27.16 21.64 -59.70
N GLN A 486 27.66 21.06 -58.67
CA GLN A 486 27.20 19.75 -58.16
C GLN A 486 26.53 19.95 -56.82
N GLU A 487 25.28 19.52 -56.75
CA GLU A 487 24.53 19.53 -55.52
C GLU A 487 25.10 18.47 -54.58
N LEU A 488 25.53 18.88 -53.43
CA LEU A 488 25.94 18.02 -52.34
C LEU A 488 24.67 17.63 -51.57
N SER A 489 23.93 16.64 -52.06
CA SER A 489 22.72 16.18 -51.37
C SER A 489 23.06 15.61 -49.97
N SER A 490 22.48 16.21 -48.95
CA SER A 490 22.61 15.74 -47.55
C SER A 490 21.60 14.64 -47.24
N SER A 491 21.12 13.91 -48.27
CA SER A 491 20.11 12.83 -48.13
C SER A 491 20.45 11.79 -47.06
N SER A 492 21.74 11.62 -46.71
CA SER A 492 22.17 10.78 -45.58
C SER A 492 21.78 11.35 -44.23
N GLY A 493 21.49 12.66 -44.10
CA GLY A 493 21.09 13.29 -42.83
C GLY A 493 19.68 12.90 -42.40
N GLN A 494 18.73 12.93 -43.34
CA GLN A 494 17.31 12.56 -43.07
C GLN A 494 17.16 11.10 -42.67
N ALA A 495 17.86 10.17 -43.32
CA ALA A 495 17.84 8.75 -42.96
C ALA A 495 18.43 8.51 -41.57
N LYS A 496 19.49 9.21 -41.20
CA LYS A 496 20.08 9.12 -39.83
C LYS A 496 19.14 9.68 -38.76
N ILE A 497 18.48 10.80 -39.04
CA ILE A 497 17.46 11.39 -38.15
C ILE A 497 16.31 10.41 -37.93
N ALA A 498 15.77 9.86 -39.04
CA ALA A 498 14.68 8.88 -38.95
C ALA A 498 15.09 7.65 -38.14
N ALA A 499 16.29 7.11 -38.34
CA ALA A 499 16.82 5.98 -37.60
C ALA A 499 17.01 6.31 -36.08
N LEU A 500 17.49 7.52 -35.75
CA LEU A 500 17.65 7.97 -34.38
C LEU A 500 16.29 8.18 -33.69
N ILE A 501 15.30 8.71 -34.39
CA ILE A 501 13.91 8.84 -33.86
C ILE A 501 13.32 7.45 -33.59
N GLN A 502 13.49 6.48 -34.51
CA GLN A 502 13.05 5.10 -34.25
C GLN A 502 13.77 4.46 -33.07
N THR A 503 15.09 4.72 -32.94
CA THR A 503 15.85 4.25 -31.80
C THR A 503 15.37 4.87 -30.47
N TYR A 504 15.07 6.18 -30.47
CA TYR A 504 14.48 6.87 -29.32
C TYR A 504 13.12 6.25 -28.93
N GLN A 505 12.25 6.02 -29.90
CA GLN A 505 10.93 5.37 -29.69
C GLN A 505 11.09 3.94 -29.17
N TYR A 506 12.04 3.18 -29.72
CA TYR A 506 12.36 1.83 -29.23
C TYR A 506 12.74 1.84 -27.74
N TYR A 507 13.66 2.71 -27.31
CA TYR A 507 14.02 2.77 -25.90
C TYR A 507 12.90 3.29 -25.02
N LEU A 508 12.06 4.20 -25.51
CA LEU A 508 10.85 4.62 -24.78
C LEU A 508 9.87 3.47 -24.60
N GLN A 509 9.69 2.65 -25.64
CA GLN A 509 8.87 1.44 -25.57
C GLN A 509 9.49 0.41 -24.58
N MET A 510 10.80 0.23 -24.59
CA MET A 510 11.48 -0.63 -23.61
C MET A 510 11.27 -0.17 -22.17
N ILE A 511 11.24 1.15 -21.89
CA ILE A 511 10.88 1.66 -20.57
C ILE A 511 9.44 1.24 -20.21
N ARG A 512 8.50 1.36 -21.13
CA ARG A 512 7.11 0.94 -20.92
C ARG A 512 7.01 -0.56 -20.65
N ASP A 513 7.69 -1.38 -21.41
CA ASP A 513 7.68 -2.85 -21.29
C ASP A 513 8.28 -3.30 -19.95
N VAL A 514 9.41 -2.71 -19.53
CA VAL A 514 10.08 -3.04 -18.27
C VAL A 514 9.30 -2.56 -17.06
N THR A 515 8.65 -1.39 -17.14
CA THR A 515 7.83 -0.86 -16.05
C THR A 515 6.42 -1.45 -16.01
N GLY A 516 5.94 -1.99 -17.13
CA GLY A 516 4.56 -2.38 -17.34
C GLY A 516 3.59 -1.20 -17.44
N LEU A 517 4.11 0.03 -17.59
CA LEU A 517 3.31 1.24 -17.76
C LEU A 517 3.05 1.45 -19.24
N ASN A 518 1.85 1.15 -19.68
CA ASN A 518 1.43 1.27 -21.07
C ASN A 518 0.91 2.68 -21.41
N GLU A 519 0.65 2.91 -22.71
CA GLU A 519 0.18 4.19 -23.23
C GLU A 519 -1.16 4.66 -22.65
N ALA A 520 -2.05 3.72 -22.34
CA ALA A 520 -3.34 4.03 -21.71
C ALA A 520 -3.20 4.70 -20.34
N ARG A 521 -2.12 4.39 -19.60
CA ARG A 521 -1.85 4.94 -18.27
C ARG A 521 -0.92 6.15 -18.31
N ASP A 522 -0.07 6.26 -19.34
CA ASP A 522 0.91 7.34 -19.44
C ASP A 522 0.34 8.65 -20.00
N GLY A 523 -0.96 8.67 -20.35
CA GLY A 523 -1.65 9.84 -20.88
C GLY A 523 -1.32 10.10 -22.36
N SER A 524 -0.67 9.17 -23.05
CA SER A 524 -0.50 9.21 -24.50
C SER A 524 -1.85 8.98 -25.18
N ALA A 525 -2.12 9.68 -26.27
CA ALA A 525 -3.35 9.47 -27.02
C ALA A 525 -3.38 8.02 -27.57
N PRO A 526 -4.38 7.21 -27.19
CA PRO A 526 -4.48 5.86 -27.72
C PRO A 526 -4.72 5.89 -29.23
N GLU A 527 -4.31 4.82 -29.90
CA GLU A 527 -4.62 4.66 -31.32
C GLU A 527 -6.12 4.83 -31.58
N ARG A 528 -6.46 5.57 -32.63
CA ARG A 528 -7.83 6.02 -32.95
C ARG A 528 -8.81 4.87 -33.09
N ASP A 529 -8.32 3.68 -33.46
CA ASP A 529 -9.09 2.47 -33.73
C ASP A 529 -9.06 1.43 -32.61
N ALA A 530 -8.42 1.73 -31.47
CA ALA A 530 -8.34 0.80 -30.36
C ALA A 530 -9.69 0.67 -29.63
N LEU A 531 -10.20 -0.57 -29.56
CA LEU A 531 -11.43 -0.89 -28.85
C LEU A 531 -11.33 -0.50 -27.37
N VAL A 532 -12.34 0.18 -26.84
CA VAL A 532 -12.40 0.64 -25.44
C VAL A 532 -12.14 -0.52 -24.44
N GLY A 533 -12.60 -1.73 -24.75
CA GLY A 533 -12.34 -2.91 -23.94
C GLY A 533 -10.85 -3.29 -23.85
N ILE A 534 -10.10 -3.18 -24.96
CA ILE A 534 -8.66 -3.45 -25.00
C ILE A 534 -7.91 -2.41 -24.17
N GLN A 535 -8.30 -1.13 -24.27
CA GLN A 535 -7.70 -0.04 -23.50
C GLN A 535 -7.91 -0.23 -21.99
N LYS A 536 -9.11 -0.65 -21.57
CA LYS A 536 -9.40 -0.97 -20.17
C LYS A 536 -8.59 -2.17 -19.67
N MET A 537 -8.49 -3.24 -20.46
CA MET A 537 -7.65 -4.38 -20.14
C MET A 537 -6.17 -3.99 -20.01
N ALA A 538 -5.68 -3.14 -20.90
CA ALA A 538 -4.33 -2.62 -20.87
C ALA A 538 -4.07 -1.76 -19.61
N ALA A 539 -5.01 -0.88 -19.23
CA ALA A 539 -4.93 -0.09 -18.00
C ALA A 539 -4.90 -0.99 -16.75
N ASN A 540 -5.75 -2.01 -16.68
CA ASN A 540 -5.79 -2.97 -15.57
C ASN A 540 -4.51 -3.81 -15.49
N ALA A 541 -3.95 -4.24 -16.61
CA ALA A 541 -2.67 -4.94 -16.65
C ALA A 541 -1.53 -4.03 -16.12
N SER A 542 -1.53 -2.76 -16.49
CA SER A 542 -0.56 -1.77 -16.00
C SER A 542 -0.71 -1.48 -14.51
N ASN A 543 -1.94 -1.48 -13.96
CA ASN A 543 -2.17 -1.36 -12.53
C ASN A 543 -1.59 -2.57 -11.77
N THR A 544 -1.68 -3.76 -12.37
CA THR A 544 -1.13 -5.00 -11.79
C THR A 544 0.40 -4.95 -11.72
N ALA A 545 1.08 -4.35 -12.68
CA ALA A 545 2.54 -4.23 -12.69
C ALA A 545 3.09 -3.44 -11.49
N THR A 546 2.36 -2.44 -10.99
CA THR A 546 2.74 -1.59 -9.84
C THR A 546 2.08 -2.01 -8.52
N LYS A 547 1.35 -3.14 -8.50
CA LYS A 547 0.60 -3.61 -7.32
C LYS A 547 1.50 -3.83 -6.09
N HIS A 548 2.73 -4.29 -6.28
CA HIS A 548 3.68 -4.48 -5.18
C HIS A 548 4.04 -3.17 -4.46
N ILE A 549 4.12 -2.04 -5.16
CA ILE A 549 4.37 -0.72 -4.57
C ILE A 549 3.13 -0.28 -3.77
N GLN A 550 1.94 -0.51 -4.32
CA GLN A 550 0.68 -0.24 -3.62
C GLN A 550 0.55 -1.06 -2.34
N GLN A 551 0.86 -2.36 -2.40
CA GLN A 551 0.82 -3.23 -1.22
C GLN A 551 1.82 -2.78 -0.15
N ALA A 552 3.04 -2.35 -0.55
CA ALA A 552 4.02 -1.79 0.36
C ALA A 552 3.53 -0.48 1.02
N SER A 553 2.90 0.41 0.26
CA SER A 553 2.31 1.65 0.80
C SER A 553 1.19 1.38 1.80
N LEU A 554 0.33 0.40 1.52
CA LEU A 554 -0.73 -0.03 2.44
C LEU A 554 -0.16 -0.71 3.68
N PHE A 555 0.86 -1.55 3.54
CA PHE A 555 1.55 -2.19 4.67
C PHE A 555 2.14 -1.14 5.61
N LEU A 556 2.89 -0.16 5.09
CA LEU A 556 3.43 0.95 5.88
C LEU A 556 2.33 1.72 6.62
N THR A 557 1.21 1.98 5.94
CA THR A 557 0.06 2.68 6.54
C THR A 557 -0.57 1.85 7.65
N LEU A 558 -0.82 0.56 7.40
CA LEU A 558 -1.44 -0.34 8.39
C LEU A 558 -0.57 -0.45 9.64
N ARG A 559 0.73 -0.74 9.47
CA ARG A 559 1.66 -0.84 10.61
C ARG A 559 1.79 0.46 11.37
N THR A 560 1.75 1.60 10.69
CA THR A 560 1.73 2.92 11.35
C THR A 560 0.46 3.09 12.18
N CYS A 561 -0.71 2.72 11.67
CA CYS A 561 -1.97 2.77 12.40
C CYS A 561 -1.98 1.83 13.61
N GLU A 562 -1.46 0.61 13.46
CA GLU A 562 -1.29 -0.34 14.58
C GLU A 562 -0.38 0.23 15.67
N ASN A 563 0.75 0.81 15.28
CA ASN A 563 1.67 1.47 16.21
C ASN A 563 1.06 2.69 16.91
N ILE A 564 0.20 3.45 16.23
CA ILE A 564 -0.54 4.56 16.83
C ILE A 564 -1.55 4.02 17.83
N SER A 565 -2.34 3.02 17.47
CA SER A 565 -3.36 2.42 18.35
C SER A 565 -2.75 1.94 19.66
N LEU A 566 -1.62 1.21 19.60
CA LEU A 566 -0.92 0.76 20.79
C LEU A 566 -0.45 1.89 21.70
N ARG A 567 -0.22 3.08 21.16
CA ARG A 567 0.24 4.27 21.89
C ARG A 567 -0.89 5.21 22.34
N VAL A 568 -2.11 5.03 21.84
CA VAL A 568 -3.26 5.85 22.29
C VAL A 568 -3.50 5.68 23.77
N ALA A 569 -3.41 4.45 24.31
CA ALA A 569 -3.54 4.18 25.73
C ALA A 569 -2.45 4.90 26.53
N ASP A 570 -1.19 4.86 26.07
CA ASP A 570 -0.07 5.57 26.70
C ASP A 570 -0.27 7.09 26.69
N CYS A 571 -0.80 7.62 25.58
CA CYS A 571 -1.12 9.04 25.45
C CYS A 571 -2.13 9.53 26.48
N LEU A 572 -3.08 8.67 26.86
CA LEU A 572 -4.10 8.96 27.87
C LEU A 572 -3.55 8.94 29.32
N ASP A 573 -2.37 8.38 29.56
CA ASP A 573 -1.73 8.38 30.87
C ASP A 573 -1.15 9.74 31.26
N PHE A 574 -0.81 10.57 30.30
CA PHE A 574 -0.22 11.89 30.52
C PHE A 574 -1.24 13.01 30.35
N PRO A 575 -1.47 13.89 31.35
CA PRO A 575 -2.57 14.86 31.32
C PRO A 575 -2.46 15.89 30.19
N LEU A 576 -1.27 16.20 29.70
CA LEU A 576 -1.10 17.15 28.58
C LEU A 576 -1.53 16.52 27.27
N THR A 577 -1.04 15.36 26.94
CA THR A 577 -1.33 14.64 25.70
C THR A 577 -2.76 14.09 25.69
N ALA A 578 -3.27 13.62 26.84
CA ALA A 578 -4.66 13.22 27.00
C ALA A 578 -5.62 14.37 26.69
N LYS A 579 -5.34 15.58 27.21
CA LYS A 579 -6.17 16.75 26.93
C LYS A 579 -6.17 17.16 25.46
N VAL A 580 -5.04 17.07 24.78
CA VAL A 580 -4.93 17.34 23.34
C VAL A 580 -5.74 16.33 22.55
N LEU A 581 -5.62 15.05 22.89
CA LEU A 581 -6.36 13.98 22.24
C LEU A 581 -7.89 14.11 22.50
N GLU A 582 -8.30 14.37 23.74
CA GLU A 582 -9.70 14.58 24.12
C GLU A 582 -10.33 15.79 23.39
N GLN A 583 -9.57 16.86 23.19
CA GLN A 583 -10.04 18.05 22.49
C GLN A 583 -10.18 17.83 20.96
N SER A 584 -9.43 16.91 20.41
CA SER A 584 -9.46 16.60 18.98
C SER A 584 -10.62 15.66 18.60
N ILE A 585 -11.22 14.99 19.59
CA ILE A 585 -12.27 13.99 19.40
C ILE A 585 -13.63 14.59 19.72
N THR A 586 -14.67 14.12 19.07
CA THR A 586 -16.06 14.59 19.35
C THR A 586 -16.43 14.33 20.81
N THR A 587 -17.16 15.27 21.41
CA THR A 587 -17.53 15.21 22.84
C THR A 587 -18.24 13.92 23.24
N TYR A 588 -18.93 13.27 22.32
CA TYR A 588 -19.58 11.97 22.54
C TYR A 588 -18.55 10.86 22.77
N ASN A 589 -17.47 10.85 21.99
CA ASN A 589 -16.46 9.80 22.06
C ASN A 589 -15.38 10.10 23.10
N ALA A 590 -15.23 11.32 23.57
CA ALA A 590 -14.25 11.70 24.59
C ALA A 590 -14.45 10.97 25.95
N THR A 591 -15.70 10.59 26.28
CA THR A 591 -15.99 9.80 27.48
C THR A 591 -15.53 8.35 27.35
N THR A 592 -15.67 7.77 26.16
CA THR A 592 -15.26 6.39 25.88
C THR A 592 -13.75 6.22 25.77
N LEU A 593 -13.00 7.29 25.47
CA LEU A 593 -11.54 7.26 25.53
C LEU A 593 -11.00 6.90 26.92
N LYS A 594 -11.68 7.28 28.00
CA LYS A 594 -11.29 6.92 29.36
C LYS A 594 -11.44 5.41 29.62
N GLU A 595 -12.35 4.76 28.90
CA GLU A 595 -12.52 3.31 28.94
C GLU A 595 -11.36 2.62 28.23
N ILE A 596 -10.85 3.18 27.13
CA ILE A 596 -9.66 2.66 26.40
C ILE A 596 -8.43 2.59 27.32
N LYS A 597 -8.27 3.56 28.22
CA LYS A 597 -7.17 3.56 29.21
C LYS A 597 -7.14 2.31 30.09
N SER A 598 -8.27 1.70 30.36
CA SER A 598 -8.38 0.50 31.18
C SER A 598 -8.17 -0.81 30.41
N LEU A 599 -8.08 -0.75 29.07
CA LEU A 599 -7.89 -1.92 28.23
C LEU A 599 -6.43 -2.38 28.21
N ASN A 600 -6.24 -3.65 27.92
CA ASN A 600 -4.90 -4.21 27.74
C ASN A 600 -4.37 -3.89 26.33
N LEU A 601 -3.05 -4.00 26.17
CA LEU A 601 -2.41 -3.99 24.86
C LEU A 601 -3.07 -5.02 23.94
N HIS A 602 -3.25 -4.66 22.65
CA HIS A 602 -3.84 -5.51 21.62
C HIS A 602 -5.34 -5.76 21.71
N ASP A 603 -6.07 -4.92 22.42
CA ASP A 603 -7.52 -5.02 22.48
C ASP A 603 -8.22 -4.58 21.18
N PHE A 604 -7.47 -3.95 20.26
CA PHE A 604 -7.95 -3.54 18.94
C PHE A 604 -7.22 -4.25 17.81
N GLY A 605 -7.98 -4.76 16.86
CA GLY A 605 -7.49 -5.14 15.53
C GLY A 605 -7.72 -3.98 14.55
N ILE A 606 -6.68 -3.55 13.87
CA ILE A 606 -6.74 -2.47 12.87
C ILE A 606 -6.73 -3.06 11.47
N TYR A 607 -7.60 -2.58 10.60
CA TYR A 607 -7.57 -2.93 9.19
C TYR A 607 -7.91 -1.73 8.30
N LEU A 608 -7.45 -1.79 7.06
CA LEU A 608 -7.71 -0.75 6.06
C LEU A 608 -8.82 -1.23 5.11
N GLU A 609 -9.93 -0.53 5.09
CA GLU A 609 -10.99 -0.75 4.11
C GLU A 609 -10.70 0.09 2.86
N LEU A 610 -10.40 -0.60 1.76
CA LEU A 610 -10.12 0.06 0.49
C LEU A 610 -11.42 0.45 -0.21
N GLU A 611 -11.43 1.63 -0.83
CA GLU A 611 -12.51 1.99 -1.73
C GLU A 611 -12.50 1.10 -2.97
N PRO A 612 -13.69 0.65 -3.43
CA PRO A 612 -13.82 -0.16 -4.63
C PRO A 612 -13.39 0.65 -5.88
N ASP A 613 -12.93 -0.07 -6.90
CA ASP A 613 -12.54 0.53 -8.17
C ASP A 613 -13.77 1.17 -8.86
N GLU A 614 -13.54 2.22 -9.69
CA GLU A 614 -14.62 2.95 -10.35
C GLU A 614 -15.52 2.07 -11.24
N GLU A 615 -14.95 1.02 -11.85
CA GLU A 615 -15.73 0.05 -12.63
C GLU A 615 -16.69 -0.75 -11.77
N GLU A 616 -16.22 -1.16 -10.60
CA GLU A 616 -17.04 -1.89 -9.62
C GLU A 616 -18.15 -0.99 -9.06
N LYS A 617 -17.82 0.29 -8.77
CA LYS A 617 -18.82 1.30 -8.37
C LYS A 617 -19.85 1.52 -9.49
N ALA A 618 -19.41 1.60 -10.75
CA ALA A 618 -20.30 1.78 -11.88
C ALA A 618 -21.24 0.57 -12.09
N MET A 619 -20.74 -0.67 -11.91
CA MET A 619 -21.58 -1.87 -11.94
C MET A 619 -22.62 -1.89 -10.82
N LEU A 620 -22.22 -1.52 -9.61
CA LEU A 620 -23.16 -1.40 -8.49
C LEU A 620 -24.22 -0.34 -8.78
N GLU A 621 -23.80 0.84 -9.27
CA GLU A 621 -24.73 1.93 -9.61
C GLU A 621 -25.71 1.51 -10.72
N GLN A 622 -25.26 0.79 -11.75
CA GLN A 622 -26.13 0.24 -12.77
C GLN A 622 -27.16 -0.74 -12.18
N ASN A 623 -26.73 -1.61 -11.25
CA ASN A 623 -27.63 -2.54 -10.57
C ASN A 623 -28.66 -1.79 -9.71
N ILE A 624 -28.24 -0.73 -9.01
CA ILE A 624 -29.11 0.15 -8.22
C ILE A 624 -30.13 0.86 -9.12
N GLN A 625 -29.69 1.41 -10.24
CA GLN A 625 -30.58 2.10 -11.19
C GLN A 625 -31.62 1.15 -11.79
N VAL A 626 -31.24 -0.05 -12.19
CA VAL A 626 -32.17 -1.08 -12.66
C VAL A 626 -33.17 -1.45 -11.57
N ALA A 627 -32.73 -1.58 -10.33
CA ALA A 627 -33.59 -1.90 -9.20
C ALA A 627 -34.57 -0.77 -8.87
N LEU A 628 -34.14 0.50 -8.95
CA LEU A 628 -34.99 1.67 -8.80
C LEU A 628 -36.02 1.79 -9.93
N GLN A 629 -35.62 1.61 -11.20
CA GLN A 629 -36.51 1.66 -12.35
C GLN A 629 -37.57 0.55 -12.31
N SER A 630 -37.19 -0.64 -11.84
CA SER A 630 -38.13 -1.74 -11.66
C SER A 630 -39.04 -1.59 -10.42
N GLY A 631 -38.83 -0.53 -9.62
CA GLY A 631 -39.62 -0.30 -8.40
C GLY A 631 -39.38 -1.32 -7.29
N THR A 632 -38.27 -2.09 -7.38
CA THR A 632 -37.92 -3.16 -6.42
C THR A 632 -37.20 -2.68 -5.19
N ILE A 633 -36.69 -1.44 -5.19
CA ILE A 633 -36.10 -0.74 -4.04
C ILE A 633 -36.57 0.70 -4.00
N ASP A 634 -36.52 1.33 -2.83
CA ASP A 634 -36.83 2.74 -2.64
C ASP A 634 -35.60 3.64 -2.75
N LEU A 635 -35.80 4.96 -2.85
CA LEU A 635 -34.72 5.92 -2.99
C LEU A 635 -33.81 5.93 -1.75
N ASP A 636 -34.39 5.78 -0.55
CA ASP A 636 -33.66 5.74 0.72
C ASP A 636 -32.74 4.53 0.78
N ASP A 637 -33.24 3.35 0.35
CA ASP A 637 -32.43 2.14 0.22
C ASP A 637 -31.26 2.32 -0.74
N ALA A 638 -31.48 3.02 -1.84
CA ALA A 638 -30.43 3.29 -2.83
C ALA A 638 -29.35 4.24 -2.26
N ILE A 639 -29.72 5.20 -1.41
CA ILE A 639 -28.77 6.08 -0.73
C ILE A 639 -27.94 5.28 0.26
N ASP A 640 -28.56 4.45 1.09
CA ASP A 640 -27.87 3.60 2.06
C ASP A 640 -26.85 2.67 1.37
N ILE A 641 -27.25 2.04 0.26
CA ILE A 641 -26.38 1.10 -0.49
C ILE A 641 -25.18 1.83 -1.10
N ARG A 642 -25.34 3.08 -1.56
CA ARG A 642 -24.25 3.90 -2.12
C ARG A 642 -23.21 4.29 -1.08
N GLN A 643 -23.59 4.40 0.19
CA GLN A 643 -22.66 4.73 1.27
C GLN A 643 -21.73 3.57 1.65
N ILE A 644 -22.12 2.34 1.29
CA ILE A 644 -21.35 1.14 1.64
C ILE A 644 -20.18 0.99 0.70
N LYS A 645 -18.95 1.07 1.23
CA LYS A 645 -17.71 0.88 0.45
C LYS A 645 -17.47 -0.58 0.05
N ASN A 646 -17.91 -1.52 0.88
CA ASN A 646 -17.76 -2.94 0.58
C ASN A 646 -18.84 -3.44 -0.39
N LEU A 647 -18.44 -3.66 -1.65
CA LEU A 647 -19.36 -4.08 -2.72
C LEU A 647 -20.10 -5.39 -2.47
N LYS A 648 -19.47 -6.34 -1.77
CA LYS A 648 -20.14 -7.61 -1.43
C LYS A 648 -21.30 -7.34 -0.48
N LEU A 649 -21.08 -6.52 0.55
CA LEU A 649 -22.09 -6.11 1.50
C LEU A 649 -23.18 -5.25 0.84
N ALA A 650 -22.79 -4.30 -0.01
CA ALA A 650 -23.72 -3.48 -0.78
C ALA A 650 -24.65 -4.33 -1.67
N ASN A 651 -24.10 -5.32 -2.39
CA ASN A 651 -24.87 -6.24 -3.21
C ASN A 651 -25.77 -7.18 -2.37
N GLN A 652 -25.31 -7.62 -1.19
CA GLN A 652 -26.13 -8.39 -0.28
C GLN A 652 -27.31 -7.58 0.26
N LEU A 653 -27.04 -6.32 0.66
CA LEU A 653 -28.10 -5.43 1.11
C LEU A 653 -29.10 -5.14 0.00
N LEU A 654 -28.63 -4.88 -1.22
CA LEU A 654 -29.50 -4.71 -2.38
C LEU A 654 -30.43 -5.93 -2.60
N LYS A 655 -29.85 -7.14 -2.51
CA LYS A 655 -30.61 -8.39 -2.65
C LYS A 655 -31.67 -8.55 -1.54
N LEU A 656 -31.30 -8.24 -0.30
CA LEU A 656 -32.21 -8.31 0.83
C LEU A 656 -33.35 -7.29 0.74
N ARG A 657 -33.05 -6.02 0.44
CA ARG A 657 -34.05 -4.98 0.27
C ARG A 657 -35.05 -5.31 -0.84
N LYS A 658 -34.52 -5.84 -1.97
CA LYS A 658 -35.35 -6.34 -3.07
C LYS A 658 -36.30 -7.46 -2.60
N THR A 659 -35.80 -8.45 -1.87
CA THR A 659 -36.58 -9.58 -1.37
C THR A 659 -37.65 -9.12 -0.36
N LYS A 660 -37.27 -8.19 0.54
CA LYS A 660 -38.20 -7.61 1.54
C LYS A 660 -39.36 -6.87 0.86
N LYS A 661 -39.04 -6.03 -0.13
CA LYS A 661 -40.06 -5.28 -0.87
C LYS A 661 -40.98 -6.22 -1.70
N GLN A 662 -40.42 -7.27 -2.29
CA GLN A 662 -41.22 -8.28 -2.97
C GLN A 662 -42.18 -8.99 -2.04
N LYS A 663 -41.74 -9.33 -0.82
CA LYS A 663 -42.61 -9.88 0.21
C LYS A 663 -43.72 -8.90 0.62
N MET A 664 -43.39 -7.64 0.90
CA MET A 664 -44.41 -6.63 1.26
C MET A 664 -45.45 -6.42 0.16
N VAL A 665 -45.02 -6.39 -1.09
CA VAL A 665 -45.95 -6.27 -2.23
C VAL A 665 -46.83 -7.52 -2.34
N GLN A 666 -46.27 -8.68 -2.08
CA GLN A 666 -47.02 -9.96 -2.08
C GLN A 666 -48.02 -10.01 -0.93
N GLU A 667 -47.62 -9.55 0.28
CA GLU A 667 -48.50 -9.44 1.44
C GLU A 667 -49.59 -8.40 1.23
N GLN A 668 -49.30 -7.24 0.65
CA GLN A 668 -50.31 -6.25 0.25
C GLN A 668 -51.29 -6.79 -0.79
N GLN A 669 -50.81 -7.55 -1.76
CA GLN A 669 -51.68 -8.21 -2.73
C GLN A 669 -52.56 -9.26 -2.06
N MET A 670 -52.04 -10.07 -1.14
CA MET A 670 -52.81 -11.02 -0.38
C MET A 670 -53.82 -10.33 0.55
N ALA A 671 -53.42 -9.25 1.22
CA ALA A 671 -54.31 -8.44 2.05
C ALA A 671 -55.42 -7.77 1.22
N ASN A 672 -55.13 -7.25 0.03
CA ASN A 672 -56.10 -6.74 -0.92
C ASN A 672 -57.07 -7.84 -1.43
N ILE A 673 -56.54 -9.04 -1.72
CA ILE A 673 -57.35 -10.18 -2.10
C ILE A 673 -58.26 -10.65 -0.92
N GLN A 674 -57.72 -10.64 0.31
CA GLN A 674 -58.49 -10.92 1.50
C GLN A 674 -59.55 -9.85 1.80
N ALA A 675 -59.19 -8.55 1.63
CA ALA A 675 -60.14 -7.47 1.79
C ALA A 675 -61.25 -7.52 0.74
N GLN A 676 -60.92 -7.90 -0.50
CA GLN A 676 -61.85 -8.12 -1.60
C GLN A 676 -62.73 -9.37 -1.35
N ALA A 677 -62.13 -10.41 -0.79
CA ALA A 677 -62.90 -11.61 -0.37
C ALA A 677 -63.78 -11.32 0.83
N GLN A 678 -63.37 -10.49 1.78
CA GLN A 678 -64.21 -10.02 2.91
C GLN A 678 -65.32 -9.08 2.46
N ALA A 679 -65.09 -8.20 1.50
CA ALA A 679 -66.15 -7.37 0.90
C ALA A 679 -67.21 -8.21 0.16
N ASN A 680 -66.79 -9.31 -0.48
CA ASN A 680 -67.69 -10.29 -1.10
C ASN A 680 -68.39 -11.21 -0.07
N GLN A 681 -67.79 -11.43 1.12
CA GLN A 681 -68.42 -12.19 2.17
C GLN A 681 -69.45 -11.40 2.99
N GLN A 682 -69.36 -10.07 3.09
CA GLN A 682 -70.35 -9.23 3.75
C GLN A 682 -71.72 -9.29 3.04
N THR A 683 -71.75 -9.62 1.78
CA THR A 683 -72.95 -9.86 1.02
C THR A 683 -73.50 -11.28 1.27
N ALA A 684 -72.66 -12.21 1.76
CA ALA A 684 -73.08 -13.57 2.09
C ALA A 684 -73.41 -13.80 3.57
N GLN A 685 -73.17 -12.79 4.45
CA GLN A 685 -73.35 -12.94 5.94
C GLN A 685 -74.75 -12.85 6.48
N GLN A 686 -75.75 -12.72 5.63
CA GLN A 686 -77.15 -12.92 6.10
C GLN A 686 -77.52 -14.42 6.29
N THR A 687 -76.62 -15.33 5.90
CA THR A 687 -76.86 -16.81 5.98
C THR A 687 -75.97 -17.56 6.98
N ALA A 688 -75.02 -16.86 7.67
CA ALA A 688 -74.01 -17.58 8.45
C ALA A 688 -74.06 -17.31 9.96
N LEU A 689 -75.21 -16.93 10.53
CA LEU A 689 -75.36 -16.84 12.00
C LEU A 689 -75.30 -18.17 12.73
N PHE A 690 -75.11 -19.29 11.98
CA PHE A 690 -75.06 -20.67 12.55
C PHE A 690 -73.62 -21.25 12.75
N GLU A 691 -72.59 -20.52 12.23
CA GLU A 691 -71.21 -21.05 12.28
C GLU A 691 -70.36 -20.49 13.44
N VAL A 692 -70.84 -19.48 14.16
CA VAL A 692 -70.09 -18.80 15.25
C VAL A 692 -69.92 -19.65 16.51
N GLN A 693 -70.73 -20.63 16.71
CA GLN A 693 -70.58 -21.56 17.87
C GLN A 693 -69.51 -22.62 17.71
N LYS A 694 -69.08 -22.92 16.48
CA LYS A 694 -68.02 -23.93 16.20
C LYS A 694 -66.62 -23.39 16.33
N GLN A 695 -66.48 -22.07 16.16
CA GLN A 695 -65.15 -21.41 16.19
C GLN A 695 -64.61 -21.12 17.60
N GLN A 696 -65.48 -21.01 18.60
CA GLN A 696 -65.04 -20.81 20.01
C GLN A 696 -64.37 -22.02 20.63
N ALA A 697 -64.59 -23.22 20.10
CA ALA A 697 -63.92 -24.44 20.57
C ALA A 697 -62.54 -24.66 19.96
N LEU A 698 -62.35 -24.16 18.70
CA LEU A 698 -61.06 -24.28 17.99
C LEU A 698 -60.03 -23.23 18.40
N THR A 699 -60.47 -22.07 18.93
CA THR A 699 -59.56 -21.02 19.39
C THR A 699 -58.85 -21.39 20.70
N GLN A 700 -59.46 -22.19 21.56
CA GLN A 700 -58.80 -22.66 22.77
C GLN A 700 -57.74 -23.77 22.51
N GLU A 701 -57.91 -24.57 21.47
CA GLU A 701 -56.89 -25.55 21.07
C GLU A 701 -55.69 -24.92 20.37
N THR A 702 -55.90 -23.87 19.53
CA THR A 702 -54.80 -23.14 18.88
C THR A 702 -53.93 -22.38 19.87
N ILE A 703 -54.51 -21.81 20.92
CA ILE A 703 -53.75 -21.11 21.98
C ILE A 703 -52.87 -22.11 22.76
N ASN A 704 -53.35 -23.34 22.97
CA ASN A 704 -52.56 -24.39 23.63
C ASN A 704 -51.44 -24.94 22.72
N ILE A 705 -51.67 -25.03 21.43
CA ILE A 705 -50.67 -25.44 20.42
C ILE A 705 -49.63 -24.35 20.23
N GLU A 706 -50.00 -23.05 20.23
CA GLU A 706 -49.05 -21.93 20.14
C GLU A 706 -48.21 -21.78 21.42
N ARG A 707 -48.79 -22.01 22.61
CA ARG A 707 -48.03 -22.11 23.85
C ARG A 707 -47.03 -23.28 23.84
N ALA A 708 -47.38 -24.40 23.31
CA ALA A 708 -46.48 -25.56 23.18
C ALA A 708 -45.37 -25.27 22.16
N LYS A 709 -45.70 -24.60 21.03
CA LYS A 709 -44.71 -24.14 20.02
C LYS A 709 -43.80 -23.08 20.57
N ALA A 710 -44.28 -22.12 21.37
CA ALA A 710 -43.48 -21.09 22.02
C ALA A 710 -42.49 -21.72 23.02
N ASN A 711 -42.96 -22.71 23.82
CA ASN A 711 -42.05 -23.41 24.76
C ASN A 711 -40.99 -24.24 24.03
N PHE A 712 -41.37 -24.90 22.92
CA PHE A 712 -40.43 -25.66 22.08
C PHE A 712 -39.44 -24.73 21.35
N ALA A 713 -39.88 -23.50 20.94
CA ALA A 713 -39.04 -22.52 20.35
C ALA A 713 -38.00 -21.95 21.34
N ILE A 714 -38.40 -21.73 22.60
CA ILE A 714 -37.51 -21.27 23.67
C ILE A 714 -36.44 -22.33 23.99
N GLU A 715 -36.83 -23.60 24.05
CA GLU A 715 -35.92 -24.73 24.30
C GLU A 715 -34.96 -24.95 23.11
N LYS A 716 -35.45 -24.75 21.88
CA LYS A 716 -34.63 -24.76 20.67
C LYS A 716 -33.65 -23.58 20.61
N ILE A 717 -34.11 -22.40 21.04
CA ILE A 717 -33.25 -21.19 21.13
C ILE A 717 -32.16 -21.38 22.18
N GLN A 718 -32.46 -21.98 23.33
CA GLN A 718 -31.43 -22.27 24.35
C GLN A 718 -30.39 -23.26 23.84
N THR A 719 -30.78 -24.29 23.11
CA THR A 719 -29.83 -25.23 22.51
C THR A 719 -29.06 -24.66 21.31
N GLU A 720 -29.70 -23.84 20.47
CA GLU A 720 -29.00 -23.10 19.42
C GLU A 720 -28.07 -22.01 19.96
N MET A 721 -28.42 -21.38 21.11
CA MET A 721 -27.53 -20.42 21.79
C MET A 721 -26.28 -21.09 22.35
N GLN A 722 -26.41 -22.26 22.97
CA GLN A 722 -25.27 -23.04 23.45
C GLN A 722 -24.38 -23.53 22.29
N LEU A 723 -24.98 -23.92 21.17
CA LEU A 723 -24.24 -24.33 19.97
C LEU A 723 -23.55 -23.16 19.28
N LYS A 724 -24.19 -21.96 19.27
CA LYS A 724 -23.61 -20.75 18.71
C LYS A 724 -22.52 -20.13 19.60
N GLN A 725 -22.63 -20.30 20.93
CA GLN A 725 -21.51 -19.93 21.82
C GLN A 725 -20.28 -20.80 21.52
N GLN A 726 -20.47 -22.09 21.27
CA GLN A 726 -19.37 -22.98 20.84
C GLN A 726 -18.87 -22.67 19.43
N LEU A 727 -19.77 -22.25 18.51
CA LEU A 727 -19.40 -21.82 17.16
C LEU A 727 -18.69 -20.46 17.16
N ALA A 728 -19.13 -19.52 17.99
CA ALA A 728 -18.46 -18.22 18.14
C ALA A 728 -17.05 -18.36 18.77
N GLU A 729 -16.89 -19.29 19.73
CA GLU A 729 -15.55 -19.66 20.22
C GLU A 729 -14.70 -20.34 19.13
N GLN A 730 -15.31 -21.20 18.31
CA GLN A 730 -14.61 -21.82 17.17
C GLN A 730 -14.35 -20.82 16.05
N GLU A 731 -15.27 -19.89 15.74
CA GLU A 731 -15.03 -18.81 14.78
C GLU A 731 -14.00 -17.82 15.28
N PHE A 732 -13.95 -17.54 16.57
CA PHE A 732 -12.88 -16.74 17.17
C PHE A 732 -11.52 -17.44 17.02
N GLN A 733 -11.46 -18.75 17.31
CA GLN A 733 -10.26 -19.54 17.06
C GLN A 733 -9.94 -19.67 15.57
N TYR A 734 -10.97 -19.74 14.72
CA TYR A 734 -10.82 -19.82 13.27
C TYR A 734 -10.38 -18.47 12.67
N ASN A 735 -10.89 -17.35 13.18
CA ASN A 735 -10.45 -16.02 12.78
C ASN A 735 -9.06 -15.68 13.33
N MET A 736 -8.71 -16.17 14.50
CA MET A 736 -7.34 -16.16 14.99
C MET A 736 -6.41 -17.02 14.12
N GLN A 737 -6.87 -18.18 13.68
CA GLN A 737 -6.14 -19.03 12.73
C GLN A 737 -6.13 -18.44 11.32
N LEU A 738 -7.18 -17.72 10.89
CA LEU A 738 -7.19 -16.99 9.62
C LEU A 738 -6.26 -15.80 9.63
N ALA A 739 -6.14 -15.07 10.72
CA ALA A 739 -5.12 -14.03 10.88
C ALA A 739 -3.68 -14.61 10.89
N GLN A 740 -3.52 -15.83 11.42
CA GLN A 740 -2.28 -16.61 11.30
C GLN A 740 -2.12 -17.23 9.89
N LEU A 741 -3.21 -17.63 9.23
CA LEU A 741 -3.23 -18.17 7.87
C LEU A 741 -3.07 -17.09 6.81
N ASP A 742 -3.50 -15.85 7.04
CA ASP A 742 -3.21 -14.73 6.14
C ASP A 742 -1.71 -14.41 6.07
N SER A 743 -0.98 -14.68 7.14
CA SER A 743 0.49 -14.66 7.08
C SER A 743 1.07 -15.90 6.36
N GLN A 744 0.37 -17.04 6.40
CA GLN A 744 0.76 -18.29 5.73
C GLN A 744 0.18 -18.45 4.31
N THR A 745 -0.96 -17.82 3.99
CA THR A 745 -1.62 -17.96 2.68
C THR A 745 -0.95 -17.21 1.54
N LYS A 746 0.03 -16.35 1.84
CA LYS A 746 0.94 -15.85 0.78
C LYS A 746 1.78 -16.99 0.16
N THR A 747 2.01 -18.07 0.92
CA THR A 747 2.69 -19.27 0.40
C THR A 747 1.70 -20.31 -0.16
N GLN A 748 0.47 -20.35 0.29
CA GLN A 748 -0.54 -21.30 -0.22
C GLN A 748 -1.31 -20.79 -1.44
N GLY A 749 -1.32 -19.47 -1.69
CA GLY A 749 -1.88 -18.90 -2.93
C GLY A 749 -1.20 -19.42 -4.20
N LEU A 750 0.04 -19.85 -4.08
CA LEU A 750 0.78 -20.51 -5.17
C LEU A 750 0.33 -21.97 -5.37
N GLN A 751 -0.01 -22.70 -4.30
CA GLN A 751 -0.48 -24.09 -4.39
C GLN A 751 -1.91 -24.18 -4.95
N LEU A 752 -2.79 -23.25 -4.60
CA LEU A 752 -4.16 -23.20 -5.18
C LEU A 752 -4.17 -22.80 -6.66
N ALA A 753 -3.12 -22.10 -7.14
CA ALA A 753 -2.96 -21.84 -8.56
C ALA A 753 -2.49 -23.07 -9.32
N GLU A 754 -1.72 -23.95 -8.68
CA GLU A 754 -1.33 -25.27 -9.24
C GLU A 754 -2.51 -26.24 -9.24
N ASP A 755 -3.29 -26.32 -8.18
CA ASP A 755 -4.49 -27.17 -8.12
C ASP A 755 -5.56 -26.78 -9.16
N ARG A 756 -5.68 -25.49 -9.48
CA ARG A 756 -6.52 -25.01 -10.58
C ARG A 756 -5.97 -25.36 -11.96
N LYS A 757 -4.64 -25.41 -12.11
CA LYS A 757 -4.01 -25.90 -13.33
C LYS A 757 -4.24 -27.39 -13.50
N ASP A 758 -4.09 -28.16 -12.42
CA ASP A 758 -4.32 -29.61 -12.42
C ASP A 758 -5.79 -29.97 -12.68
N ALA A 759 -6.74 -29.20 -12.15
CA ALA A 759 -8.15 -29.35 -12.45
C ALA A 759 -8.47 -29.06 -13.93
N ARG A 760 -7.86 -28.02 -14.51
CA ARG A 760 -7.98 -27.70 -15.94
C ARG A 760 -7.36 -28.79 -16.82
N THR A 761 -6.20 -29.30 -16.40
CA THR A 761 -5.50 -30.39 -17.12
C THR A 761 -6.30 -31.70 -17.08
N LYS A 762 -6.94 -32.00 -15.95
CA LYS A 762 -7.87 -33.15 -15.84
C LYS A 762 -9.10 -32.98 -16.71
N ILE A 763 -9.70 -31.80 -16.76
CA ILE A 763 -10.87 -31.54 -17.63
C ILE A 763 -10.47 -31.65 -19.11
N GLN A 764 -9.28 -31.13 -19.48
CA GLN A 764 -8.76 -31.30 -20.85
C GLN A 764 -8.46 -32.77 -21.19
N ALA A 765 -7.89 -33.52 -20.26
CA ALA A 765 -7.64 -34.94 -20.47
C ALA A 765 -8.93 -35.76 -20.62
N THR A 766 -9.99 -35.39 -19.88
CA THR A 766 -11.31 -36.04 -19.98
C THR A 766 -11.96 -35.71 -21.33
N GLN A 767 -11.89 -34.48 -21.78
CA GLN A 767 -12.38 -34.07 -23.10
C GLN A 767 -11.62 -34.74 -24.25
N GLN A 768 -10.32 -34.89 -24.12
CA GLN A 768 -9.52 -35.63 -25.10
C GLN A 768 -9.84 -37.12 -25.13
N SER A 769 -10.08 -37.75 -23.97
CA SER A 769 -10.48 -39.16 -23.90
C SER A 769 -11.89 -39.40 -24.48
N GLU A 770 -12.82 -38.49 -24.29
CA GLU A 770 -14.16 -38.51 -24.92
C GLU A 770 -14.09 -38.36 -26.45
N LEU A 771 -13.24 -37.46 -26.94
CA LEU A 771 -12.96 -37.30 -28.36
C LEU A 771 -12.35 -38.55 -28.99
N ILE A 772 -11.44 -39.24 -28.28
CA ILE A 772 -10.89 -40.50 -28.73
C ILE A 772 -11.92 -41.62 -28.74
N ASN A 773 -12.79 -41.69 -27.73
CA ASN A 773 -13.91 -42.65 -27.68
C ASN A 773 -14.93 -42.40 -28.78
N GLN A 774 -15.24 -41.13 -29.08
CA GLN A 774 -16.14 -40.79 -30.19
C GLN A 774 -15.56 -41.13 -31.56
N ARG A 775 -14.25 -40.99 -31.74
CA ARG A 775 -13.55 -41.44 -32.94
C ARG A 775 -13.60 -42.94 -33.13
N ASN A 776 -13.52 -43.70 -32.04
CA ASN A 776 -13.54 -45.16 -32.09
C ASN A 776 -14.98 -45.72 -32.23
N THR A 777 -16.01 -44.95 -31.85
CA THR A 777 -17.43 -45.36 -31.92
C THR A 777 -18.23 -44.77 -33.05
N ASN A 778 -17.61 -43.94 -33.90
CA ASN A 778 -18.28 -43.19 -34.98
C ASN A 778 -19.49 -42.36 -34.50
N SER A 779 -19.54 -41.99 -33.24
CA SER A 779 -20.59 -41.11 -32.68
C SER A 779 -20.17 -39.66 -32.75
N LEU A 780 -21.14 -38.80 -33.06
CA LEU A 780 -20.93 -37.32 -33.09
C LEU A 780 -20.56 -36.80 -31.67
N PRO A 781 -19.66 -35.84 -31.58
CA PRO A 781 -19.28 -35.26 -30.30
C PRO A 781 -20.45 -34.52 -29.63
N THR A 782 -20.54 -34.66 -28.34
CA THR A 782 -21.61 -34.09 -27.50
C THR A 782 -21.27 -32.74 -26.87
N ASN A 783 -20.07 -32.23 -27.09
CA ASN A 783 -19.62 -30.92 -26.59
C ASN A 783 -19.58 -29.86 -27.69
N PHE A 784 -19.49 -28.60 -27.34
CA PHE A 784 -19.49 -27.48 -28.27
C PHE A 784 -18.41 -27.59 -29.37
N GLU A 785 -17.23 -28.06 -29.01
CA GLU A 785 -16.09 -28.23 -29.92
C GLU A 785 -16.30 -29.41 -30.87
N SER A 786 -17.10 -30.38 -30.44
CA SER A 786 -17.42 -31.59 -31.19
C SER A 786 -18.84 -31.59 -31.76
N SER A 787 -19.61 -30.55 -31.48
CA SER A 787 -20.99 -30.41 -31.94
C SER A 787 -21.10 -30.10 -33.42
N GLY A 788 -20.08 -30.42 -34.11
CA GLY A 788 -20.18 -30.62 -35.51
C GLY A 788 -19.90 -29.45 -36.37
N PHE A 789 -19.88 -29.84 -37.54
CA PHE A 789 -19.68 -29.11 -38.74
C PHE A 789 -20.55 -27.83 -38.89
N ASN A 790 -21.69 -27.78 -38.21
CA ASN A 790 -22.61 -26.63 -38.28
C ASN A 790 -22.14 -25.41 -37.43
N GLY A 791 -21.30 -25.60 -36.44
CA GLY A 791 -20.78 -24.49 -35.60
C GLY A 791 -19.60 -23.78 -36.26
N LEU A 792 -18.85 -24.44 -37.10
CA LEU A 792 -17.68 -23.85 -37.79
C LEU A 792 -18.06 -23.15 -39.10
N GLU A 793 -19.14 -23.62 -39.79
CA GLU A 793 -19.60 -22.92 -40.97
C GLU A 793 -20.34 -21.62 -40.62
N ASP A 794 -21.05 -21.57 -39.49
CA ASP A 794 -21.69 -20.34 -39.05
C ASP A 794 -20.68 -19.29 -38.55
N PHE A 795 -19.49 -19.70 -38.10
CA PHE A 795 -18.41 -18.79 -37.70
C PHE A 795 -17.58 -18.26 -38.88
N ALA A 796 -17.61 -18.97 -40.01
CA ALA A 796 -16.86 -18.55 -41.20
C ALA A 796 -17.65 -17.57 -42.11
N MET A 797 -18.95 -17.32 -41.82
CA MET A 797 -19.80 -16.42 -42.57
C MET A 797 -20.30 -15.19 -41.82
N GLN A 798 -19.80 -14.93 -40.62
CA GLN A 798 -19.92 -13.65 -39.93
C GLN A 798 -18.55 -13.04 -39.64
#